data_6cffad7ebb94c4da0c95772afa8b2d64
#
_entry.id   6cffad7ebb94c4da0c95772afa8b2d64
#
_cell.length_a   1.000
_cell.length_b   1.000
_cell.length_c   1.000
_cell.angle_alpha   90.00
_cell.angle_beta   90.00
_cell.angle_gamma   90.00
#
_symmetry.space_group_name_H-M   'P 1'
#
loop_
_entity.id
_entity.type
_entity.pdbx_description
1 polymer ?
#
loop_
_entity_poly.entity_id
_entity_poly.type
_entity_poly.pdbx_seq_one_letter_code
_entity_poly.pdbx_strand_id
1 'polypeptide(L)'
;MIIFQKKDVIPIIIPQICFNDKYDNINNYVEMNPSLFIDEKGNVRILVRCVNYKKLPDKHFTLYESKSNSIYYNITGIIHDSDKLDIETFDYTILDYEYNLPIFPSYWRGLEDIRFIDANNILVIIPELNEGGNPSILKAEINNNRITHFCHCKPNIVEKNWMPYFNNTNNYKVIYSLHPFIIKSIENDDLQEIELSETTKNKLVGYHGSTNGITINKYERLFLIHINRNITHHRWLLFNIKTNTITLSEEFVFFKNSYIEFTCSLVNYNNRIFVSIGVNDNKAFIIETCYTDIIELFPKCNNEENLPTIITMLYDIRSMENNTTERNRKLESYIDFSCKFLLKLPFPLIIFIDDNEETYDAIYNARKDANLLDNTYIYVCDFKSTYFYKHLSRLHELQQSFHILNGEIEHETPLYVILNNNKFDCIDRTIQLNPFNSSHFIWMDFGINHVAQSTDYIYEWIHKVPDKIKQLCINPYTETNSPKTHFQCIYHNMAGGLFSGSIENMKKYSELFKNKTEEIYNDNWYQIDEAVMTMVHRENPHLFELYYGDYRGIVSNYLYPVHNIDLIFKSSQKYLDYNKTKETHSLLCYCAKYFEMNPHCDFVFYYIQQNIITNYYNNNRLLLPNVINLINSKINSDIEHDKERIHILLENNRTNIEYYENKALILLPAAKM
;
A
#
# COMPACT_ATOMS: atom_id res chain seq x y z
N MET A 1 -10.97 -19.87 -17.47
CA MET A 1 -12.02 -18.92 -17.05
C MET A 1 -11.85 -18.70 -15.55
N ILE A 2 -11.49 -17.49 -15.17
CA ILE A 2 -11.34 -17.08 -13.79
C ILE A 2 -12.73 -16.71 -13.26
N ILE A 3 -13.11 -17.24 -12.08
CA ILE A 3 -14.32 -16.84 -11.38
C ILE A 3 -13.88 -15.94 -10.22
N PHE A 4 -14.41 -14.72 -10.14
CA PHE A 4 -14.14 -13.83 -9.02
C PHE A 4 -14.80 -14.38 -7.75
N GLN A 5 -14.00 -14.96 -6.86
CA GLN A 5 -14.49 -15.71 -5.69
C GLN A 5 -14.54 -14.89 -4.40
N LYS A 6 -13.65 -13.91 -4.26
CA LYS A 6 -13.54 -13.07 -3.05
C LYS A 6 -14.62 -12.00 -3.02
N LYS A 7 -15.85 -12.42 -2.72
CA LYS A 7 -17.03 -11.55 -2.74
C LYS A 7 -18.13 -12.07 -1.85
N ASP A 8 -18.85 -11.17 -1.22
CA ASP A 8 -20.17 -11.41 -0.66
C ASP A 8 -21.23 -11.01 -1.69
N VAL A 9 -22.26 -11.83 -1.81
CA VAL A 9 -23.36 -11.61 -2.81
C VAL A 9 -24.66 -11.35 -2.07
N ILE A 10 -25.22 -10.16 -2.29
CA ILE A 10 -26.45 -9.71 -1.66
C ILE A 10 -27.52 -9.65 -2.75
N PRO A 11 -28.56 -10.52 -2.71
CA PRO A 11 -29.63 -10.48 -3.67
C PRO A 11 -30.55 -9.26 -3.45
N ILE A 12 -31.01 -8.68 -4.54
CA ILE A 12 -32.08 -7.67 -4.49
C ILE A 12 -33.35 -8.35 -4.91
N ILE A 13 -34.34 -8.37 -4.01
CA ILE A 13 -35.67 -8.92 -4.25
C ILE A 13 -36.68 -7.83 -3.94
N ILE A 14 -37.45 -7.41 -4.93
CA ILE A 14 -38.49 -6.42 -4.73
C ILE A 14 -39.75 -7.13 -4.15
N PRO A 15 -40.24 -6.76 -2.95
CA PRO A 15 -41.41 -7.37 -2.39
C PRO A 15 -42.65 -7.21 -3.31
N GLN A 16 -43.44 -8.27 -3.51
CA GLN A 16 -44.63 -8.24 -4.38
C GLN A 16 -45.64 -7.12 -4.00
N ILE A 17 -45.73 -6.76 -2.74
CA ILE A 17 -46.58 -5.66 -2.22
C ILE A 17 -46.20 -4.31 -2.86
N CYS A 18 -44.93 -4.07 -3.18
CA CYS A 18 -44.47 -2.83 -3.81
C CYS A 18 -45.01 -2.68 -5.24
N PHE A 19 -45.39 -3.77 -5.87
CA PHE A 19 -45.88 -3.77 -7.24
C PHE A 19 -47.35 -3.41 -7.40
N ASN A 20 -48.16 -3.51 -6.36
CA ASN A 20 -49.63 -3.53 -6.50
C ASN A 20 -50.34 -2.17 -6.71
N ASP A 21 -49.66 -1.04 -6.55
CA ASP A 21 -50.40 0.24 -6.44
C ASP A 21 -50.53 1.08 -7.73
N LYS A 22 -49.75 0.78 -8.77
CA LYS A 22 -49.74 1.66 -9.97
C LYS A 22 -49.90 0.96 -11.32
N TYR A 23 -49.76 -0.36 -11.42
CA TYR A 23 -49.74 -1.09 -12.69
C TYR A 23 -50.57 -2.37 -12.64
N ASP A 24 -51.52 -2.49 -13.50
CA ASP A 24 -52.29 -3.74 -13.76
C ASP A 24 -51.31 -4.78 -14.37
N ASN A 25 -51.15 -5.96 -13.80
CA ASN A 25 -50.29 -7.05 -14.26
C ASN A 25 -48.81 -7.02 -13.88
N ILE A 26 -48.46 -6.52 -12.75
CA ILE A 26 -47.08 -6.45 -12.20
C ILE A 26 -46.41 -7.82 -11.95
N ASN A 27 -47.16 -8.91 -11.84
CA ASN A 27 -46.62 -10.27 -11.66
C ASN A 27 -45.63 -10.73 -12.76
N ASN A 28 -45.51 -9.95 -13.83
CA ASN A 28 -44.63 -10.24 -14.97
C ASN A 28 -43.34 -9.41 -15.04
N TYR A 29 -43.12 -8.53 -14.08
CA TYR A 29 -41.90 -7.74 -14.04
C TYR A 29 -40.80 -8.48 -13.28
N VAL A 30 -39.57 -8.36 -13.75
CA VAL A 30 -38.37 -8.97 -13.14
C VAL A 30 -37.31 -7.91 -12.92
N GLU A 31 -36.59 -8.04 -11.80
CA GLU A 31 -35.52 -7.14 -11.41
C GLU A 31 -34.25 -7.39 -12.24
N MET A 32 -33.61 -6.31 -12.68
CA MET A 32 -32.34 -6.36 -13.39
C MET A 32 -31.55 -5.06 -13.23
N ASN A 33 -30.28 -5.08 -13.59
CA ASN A 33 -29.39 -3.94 -13.78
C ASN A 33 -29.55 -2.85 -12.70
N PRO A 34 -29.29 -3.17 -11.42
CA PRO A 34 -29.39 -2.19 -10.34
C PRO A 34 -28.25 -1.16 -10.44
N SER A 35 -28.51 0.07 -10.03
CA SER A 35 -27.49 1.11 -9.87
C SER A 35 -27.44 1.56 -8.41
N LEU A 36 -26.25 1.66 -7.85
CA LEU A 36 -26.01 1.93 -6.42
C LEU A 36 -25.28 3.26 -6.24
N PHE A 37 -25.65 4.00 -5.22
CA PHE A 37 -24.93 5.16 -4.69
C PHE A 37 -24.93 5.11 -3.15
N ILE A 38 -23.81 5.42 -2.53
CA ILE A 38 -23.65 5.58 -1.07
C ILE A 38 -22.91 6.88 -0.84
N ASP A 39 -23.45 7.76 -0.01
CA ASP A 39 -22.78 9.01 0.35
C ASP A 39 -21.80 8.82 1.53
N GLU A 40 -21.06 9.88 1.86
CA GLU A 40 -20.08 9.88 2.96
C GLU A 40 -20.68 9.61 4.34
N LYS A 41 -22.01 9.79 4.51
CA LYS A 41 -22.74 9.54 5.76
C LYS A 41 -23.34 8.14 5.82
N GLY A 42 -23.13 7.32 4.81
CA GLY A 42 -23.70 5.99 4.71
C GLY A 42 -25.14 5.95 4.21
N ASN A 43 -25.70 7.05 3.69
CA ASN A 43 -27.01 6.99 3.05
C ASN A 43 -26.91 6.22 1.74
N VAL A 44 -27.69 5.15 1.64
CA VAL A 44 -27.71 4.23 0.51
C VAL A 44 -28.90 4.54 -0.38
N ARG A 45 -28.68 4.56 -1.69
CA ARG A 45 -29.72 4.59 -2.72
C ARG A 45 -29.45 3.53 -3.77
N ILE A 46 -30.40 2.65 -4.02
CA ILE A 46 -30.32 1.65 -5.07
C ILE A 46 -31.49 1.86 -6.04
N LEU A 47 -31.18 2.09 -7.31
CA LEU A 47 -32.20 2.21 -8.37
C LEU A 47 -32.24 0.88 -9.12
N VAL A 48 -33.34 0.13 -8.96
CA VAL A 48 -33.49 -1.19 -9.56
C VAL A 48 -34.43 -1.11 -10.75
N ARG A 49 -33.90 -1.48 -11.91
CA ARG A 49 -34.71 -1.61 -13.13
C ARG A 49 -35.60 -2.85 -13.04
N CYS A 50 -36.85 -2.72 -13.33
CA CYS A 50 -37.80 -3.82 -13.46
C CYS A 50 -38.45 -3.78 -14.85
N VAL A 51 -38.42 -4.92 -15.56
CA VAL A 51 -38.89 -5.03 -16.95
C VAL A 51 -39.93 -6.10 -17.13
N ASN A 52 -40.85 -5.90 -18.08
CA ASN A 52 -41.92 -6.82 -18.42
C ASN A 52 -41.55 -7.80 -19.55
N TYR A 53 -40.30 -8.18 -19.63
CA TYR A 53 -39.79 -9.16 -20.58
C TYR A 53 -38.77 -10.09 -19.96
N LYS A 54 -38.58 -11.23 -20.60
CA LYS A 54 -37.51 -12.18 -20.24
C LYS A 54 -36.66 -12.48 -21.47
N LYS A 55 -35.38 -12.43 -21.31
CA LYS A 55 -34.40 -12.87 -22.29
C LYS A 55 -34.09 -14.36 -22.11
N LEU A 56 -34.18 -15.11 -23.18
CA LEU A 56 -33.88 -16.55 -23.19
C LEU A 56 -32.41 -16.78 -23.49
N PRO A 57 -31.86 -17.99 -23.17
CA PRO A 57 -30.45 -18.33 -23.45
C PRO A 57 -30.06 -18.23 -24.93
N ASP A 58 -31.00 -18.42 -25.83
CA ASP A 58 -30.85 -18.26 -27.29
C ASP A 58 -30.86 -16.79 -27.76
N LYS A 59 -30.87 -15.84 -26.80
CA LYS A 59 -30.94 -14.38 -27.00
C LYS A 59 -32.24 -13.85 -27.53
N HIS A 60 -33.29 -14.66 -27.72
CA HIS A 60 -34.64 -14.17 -28.00
C HIS A 60 -35.30 -13.58 -26.76
N PHE A 61 -36.19 -12.63 -26.97
CA PHE A 61 -37.01 -12.00 -25.90
C PHE A 61 -38.44 -12.53 -25.91
N THR A 62 -38.93 -12.85 -24.73
CA THR A 62 -40.34 -13.10 -24.51
C THR A 62 -40.92 -11.90 -23.79
N LEU A 63 -41.85 -11.19 -24.45
CA LEU A 63 -42.60 -10.09 -23.85
C LEU A 63 -43.84 -10.65 -23.14
N TYR A 64 -44.16 -10.10 -22.00
CA TYR A 64 -45.38 -10.42 -21.26
C TYR A 64 -46.55 -9.50 -21.64
N GLU A 65 -46.26 -8.38 -22.33
CA GLU A 65 -47.20 -7.40 -22.84
C GLU A 65 -46.89 -7.05 -24.30
N SER A 66 -47.77 -6.25 -24.96
CA SER A 66 -47.59 -5.85 -26.36
C SER A 66 -46.38 -4.94 -26.62
N LYS A 67 -45.84 -4.31 -25.55
CA LYS A 67 -44.66 -3.42 -25.62
C LYS A 67 -43.74 -3.67 -24.44
N SER A 68 -42.44 -3.49 -24.67
CA SER A 68 -41.48 -3.47 -23.59
C SER A 68 -41.70 -2.21 -22.74
N ASN A 69 -41.66 -2.39 -21.43
CA ASN A 69 -41.75 -1.30 -20.46
C ASN A 69 -40.76 -1.50 -19.34
N SER A 70 -40.14 -0.41 -18.88
CA SER A 70 -39.15 -0.38 -17.83
C SER A 70 -39.64 0.55 -16.73
N ILE A 71 -39.75 0.05 -15.52
CA ILE A 71 -40.02 0.81 -14.30
C ILE A 71 -38.81 0.71 -13.37
N TYR A 72 -38.68 1.69 -12.48
CA TYR A 72 -37.59 1.68 -11.51
C TYR A 72 -38.13 1.72 -10.09
N TYR A 73 -37.49 0.94 -9.23
CA TYR A 73 -37.64 1.08 -7.79
C TYR A 73 -36.44 1.85 -7.22
N ASN A 74 -36.77 2.79 -6.33
CA ASN A 74 -35.81 3.49 -5.48
C ASN A 74 -35.82 2.82 -4.11
N ILE A 75 -34.75 2.17 -3.74
CA ILE A 75 -34.53 1.53 -2.44
C ILE A 75 -33.58 2.43 -1.65
N THR A 76 -34.01 2.89 -0.47
CA THR A 76 -33.25 3.82 0.35
C THR A 76 -33.10 3.32 1.77
N GLY A 77 -31.89 3.50 2.34
CA GLY A 77 -31.58 3.11 3.71
C GLY A 77 -30.26 3.71 4.16
N ILE A 78 -29.75 3.22 5.27
CA ILE A 78 -28.47 3.66 5.84
C ILE A 78 -27.61 2.43 6.13
N ILE A 79 -26.33 2.51 5.79
CA ILE A 79 -25.30 1.55 6.17
C ILE A 79 -24.37 2.21 7.20
N HIS A 80 -24.11 1.52 8.31
CA HIS A 80 -23.12 1.96 9.29
C HIS A 80 -21.76 1.28 9.03
N ASP A 81 -20.68 1.90 9.49
CA ASP A 81 -19.29 1.59 9.11
C ASP A 81 -18.90 0.10 9.13
N SER A 82 -19.37 -0.66 10.09
CA SER A 82 -19.04 -2.09 10.25
C SER A 82 -20.18 -3.05 9.87
N ASP A 83 -21.36 -2.52 9.55
CA ASP A 83 -22.55 -3.34 9.33
C ASP A 83 -22.56 -3.93 7.92
N LYS A 84 -23.13 -5.12 7.78
CA LYS A 84 -23.46 -5.66 6.46
C LYS A 84 -24.55 -4.82 5.82
N LEU A 85 -24.50 -4.71 4.50
CA LEU A 85 -25.56 -4.08 3.74
C LEU A 85 -26.82 -4.98 3.80
N ASP A 86 -27.80 -4.58 4.62
CA ASP A 86 -29.06 -5.30 4.79
C ASP A 86 -30.18 -4.58 4.06
N ILE A 87 -30.38 -4.96 2.79
CA ILE A 87 -31.36 -4.33 1.90
C ILE A 87 -32.80 -4.62 2.36
N GLU A 88 -33.06 -5.71 3.08
CA GLU A 88 -34.39 -6.09 3.53
C GLU A 88 -34.99 -5.08 4.53
N THR A 89 -34.15 -4.32 5.21
CA THR A 89 -34.56 -3.27 6.17
C THR A 89 -34.82 -1.92 5.52
N PHE A 90 -34.61 -1.77 4.22
CA PHE A 90 -34.68 -0.51 3.49
C PHE A 90 -36.09 -0.18 3.01
N ASP A 91 -36.32 1.09 2.73
CA ASP A 91 -37.58 1.58 2.17
C ASP A 91 -37.61 1.37 0.65
N TYR A 92 -38.73 0.90 0.14
CA TYR A 92 -38.96 0.63 -1.28
C TYR A 92 -40.03 1.55 -1.84
N THR A 93 -39.71 2.35 -2.85
CA THR A 93 -40.64 3.24 -3.52
C THR A 93 -40.51 3.14 -5.04
N ILE A 94 -41.60 3.30 -5.78
CA ILE A 94 -41.51 3.41 -7.24
C ILE A 94 -40.94 4.77 -7.59
N LEU A 95 -39.90 4.79 -8.40
CA LEU A 95 -39.28 6.01 -8.87
C LEU A 95 -40.20 6.74 -9.84
N ASP A 96 -40.47 7.99 -9.58
CA ASP A 96 -41.26 8.86 -10.45
C ASP A 96 -40.36 9.63 -11.41
N TYR A 97 -40.87 9.93 -12.60
CA TYR A 97 -40.14 10.76 -13.56
C TYR A 97 -41.11 11.54 -14.45
N GLU A 98 -40.70 12.71 -14.90
CA GLU A 98 -41.46 13.57 -15.79
C GLU A 98 -40.54 14.05 -16.91
N TYR A 99 -40.93 13.69 -18.14
CA TYR A 99 -40.20 14.11 -19.32
C TYR A 99 -40.49 15.59 -19.66
N ASN A 100 -39.40 16.33 -19.80
CA ASN A 100 -39.41 17.73 -20.30
C ASN A 100 -39.04 17.82 -21.79
N LEU A 101 -38.95 16.69 -22.48
CA LEU A 101 -38.56 16.57 -23.90
C LEU A 101 -39.68 15.88 -24.69
N PRO A 102 -39.76 16.06 -26.02
CA PRO A 102 -40.70 15.39 -26.89
C PRO A 102 -40.57 13.86 -26.83
N ILE A 103 -41.71 13.15 -26.86
CA ILE A 103 -41.76 11.69 -26.87
C ILE A 103 -41.96 11.20 -28.30
N PHE A 104 -41.14 10.27 -28.74
CA PHE A 104 -41.17 9.65 -30.05
C PHE A 104 -41.57 8.17 -29.98
N PRO A 105 -42.08 7.60 -31.05
CA PRO A 105 -42.38 6.17 -31.12
C PRO A 105 -41.13 5.32 -30.87
N SER A 106 -41.20 4.43 -29.89
CA SER A 106 -40.12 3.45 -29.61
C SER A 106 -40.76 2.11 -29.22
N TYR A 107 -40.05 1.03 -29.57
CA TYR A 107 -40.41 -0.32 -29.12
C TYR A 107 -40.04 -0.52 -27.64
N TRP A 108 -38.91 0.05 -27.22
CA TRP A 108 -38.44 0.04 -25.86
C TRP A 108 -38.87 1.34 -25.16
N ARG A 109 -39.47 1.22 -23.97
CA ARG A 109 -39.98 2.37 -23.22
C ARG A 109 -39.46 2.40 -21.80
N GLY A 110 -39.37 3.62 -21.28
CA GLY A 110 -38.94 3.92 -19.93
C GLY A 110 -37.42 4.05 -19.82
N LEU A 111 -36.97 4.19 -18.60
CA LEU A 111 -35.58 4.41 -18.27
C LEU A 111 -34.75 3.12 -18.43
N GLU A 112 -33.54 3.21 -18.93
CA GLU A 112 -32.61 2.10 -19.03
C GLU A 112 -31.23 2.46 -18.43
N ASP A 113 -30.62 1.50 -17.77
CA ASP A 113 -29.20 1.46 -17.35
C ASP A 113 -28.69 2.78 -16.72
N ILE A 114 -29.37 3.23 -15.66
CA ILE A 114 -29.02 4.44 -14.92
C ILE A 114 -27.62 4.29 -14.33
N ARG A 115 -26.79 5.34 -14.43
CA ARG A 115 -25.48 5.47 -13.77
C ARG A 115 -25.43 6.78 -13.01
N PHE A 116 -25.05 6.72 -11.75
CA PHE A 116 -24.83 7.91 -10.95
C PHE A 116 -23.57 8.66 -11.42
N ILE A 117 -23.71 9.98 -11.59
CA ILE A 117 -22.59 10.91 -11.69
C ILE A 117 -22.21 11.35 -10.28
N ASP A 118 -23.23 11.76 -9.50
CA ASP A 118 -23.16 12.14 -8.09
C ASP A 118 -24.50 11.86 -7.39
N ALA A 119 -24.69 12.35 -6.19
CA ALA A 119 -25.93 12.15 -5.41
C ALA A 119 -27.21 12.63 -6.12
N ASN A 120 -27.09 13.66 -6.97
CA ASN A 120 -28.24 14.36 -7.59
C ASN A 120 -28.24 14.26 -9.12
N ASN A 121 -27.20 13.80 -9.76
CA ASN A 121 -27.05 13.74 -11.20
C ASN A 121 -26.82 12.31 -11.69
N ILE A 122 -27.50 11.95 -12.77
CA ILE A 122 -27.43 10.62 -13.38
C ILE A 122 -27.23 10.71 -14.91
N LEU A 123 -26.65 9.65 -15.47
CA LEU A 123 -26.78 9.33 -16.89
C LEU A 123 -27.81 8.22 -17.03
N VAL A 124 -28.67 8.34 -18.03
CA VAL A 124 -29.74 7.39 -18.30
C VAL A 124 -29.95 7.24 -19.79
N ILE A 125 -30.36 6.05 -20.22
CA ILE A 125 -30.79 5.78 -21.61
C ILE A 125 -32.29 5.81 -21.67
N ILE A 126 -32.83 6.58 -22.63
CA ILE A 126 -34.28 6.67 -22.87
C ILE A 126 -34.55 6.69 -24.36
N PRO A 127 -34.88 5.51 -24.99
CA PRO A 127 -35.06 5.43 -26.43
C PRO A 127 -36.19 6.30 -26.96
N GLU A 128 -37.27 6.46 -26.21
CA GLU A 128 -38.45 7.21 -26.61
C GLU A 128 -38.27 8.74 -26.61
N LEU A 129 -37.19 9.26 -26.04
CA LEU A 129 -36.82 10.67 -26.14
C LEU A 129 -35.89 10.97 -27.33
N ASN A 130 -35.51 9.98 -28.11
CA ASN A 130 -34.71 10.13 -29.32
C ASN A 130 -35.64 10.02 -30.56
N GLU A 131 -35.53 10.96 -31.51
CA GLU A 131 -36.35 11.03 -32.72
C GLU A 131 -36.36 9.72 -33.52
N GLY A 132 -35.26 9.01 -33.59
CA GLY A 132 -35.16 7.69 -34.22
C GLY A 132 -35.66 6.52 -33.38
N GLY A 133 -36.17 6.74 -32.17
CA GLY A 133 -36.56 5.68 -31.23
C GLY A 133 -35.42 4.78 -30.75
N ASN A 134 -34.17 5.21 -30.99
CA ASN A 134 -32.98 4.47 -30.69
C ASN A 134 -32.41 4.87 -29.30
N PRO A 135 -31.63 4.00 -28.63
CA PRO A 135 -31.00 4.34 -27.39
C PRO A 135 -30.09 5.56 -27.51
N SER A 136 -30.29 6.57 -26.68
CA SER A 136 -29.40 7.72 -26.54
C SER A 136 -29.17 8.03 -25.06
N ILE A 137 -28.03 8.61 -24.73
CA ILE A 137 -27.69 8.96 -23.35
C ILE A 137 -28.16 10.36 -23.04
N LEU A 138 -28.89 10.50 -21.93
CA LEU A 138 -29.32 11.75 -21.37
C LEU A 138 -28.71 11.95 -19.98
N LYS A 139 -28.41 13.20 -19.64
CA LYS A 139 -28.18 13.65 -18.26
C LYS A 139 -29.53 14.01 -17.67
N ALA A 140 -29.78 13.66 -16.41
CA ALA A 140 -30.97 14.04 -15.68
C ALA A 140 -30.64 14.29 -14.21
N GLU A 141 -31.54 15.00 -13.52
CA GLU A 141 -31.43 15.25 -12.09
C GLU A 141 -32.37 14.31 -11.32
N ILE A 142 -31.88 13.79 -10.20
CA ILE A 142 -32.62 12.95 -9.29
C ILE A 142 -32.72 13.64 -7.92
N ASN A 143 -33.95 13.96 -7.50
CA ASN A 143 -34.21 14.55 -6.19
C ASN A 143 -35.26 13.69 -5.46
N ASN A 144 -34.90 13.22 -4.26
CA ASN A 144 -35.74 12.28 -3.50
C ASN A 144 -36.11 11.07 -4.35
N ASN A 145 -37.39 10.92 -4.69
CA ASN A 145 -37.95 9.81 -5.49
C ASN A 145 -38.39 10.25 -6.89
N ARG A 146 -37.84 11.33 -7.44
CA ARG A 146 -38.25 11.86 -8.75
C ARG A 146 -37.04 12.24 -9.61
N ILE A 147 -37.12 11.86 -10.90
CA ILE A 147 -36.18 12.27 -11.94
C ILE A 147 -36.79 13.37 -12.81
N THR A 148 -36.03 14.41 -13.06
CA THR A 148 -36.43 15.60 -13.82
C THR A 148 -35.27 16.15 -14.66
N HIS A 149 -35.52 17.18 -15.44
CA HIS A 149 -34.51 17.95 -16.19
C HIS A 149 -33.64 17.09 -17.14
N PHE A 150 -34.35 16.26 -17.96
CA PHE A 150 -33.66 15.46 -18.96
C PHE A 150 -33.05 16.36 -20.05
N CYS A 151 -31.76 16.14 -20.33
CA CYS A 151 -31.02 16.83 -21.35
C CYS A 151 -30.24 15.82 -22.19
N HIS A 152 -30.39 15.90 -23.51
CA HIS A 152 -29.58 15.05 -24.42
C HIS A 152 -28.11 15.39 -24.33
N CYS A 153 -27.28 14.38 -24.13
CA CYS A 153 -25.83 14.53 -24.26
C CYS A 153 -25.41 14.67 -25.75
N LYS A 154 -26.10 13.91 -26.63
CA LYS A 154 -26.03 14.07 -28.10
C LYS A 154 -27.35 13.62 -28.71
N PRO A 155 -28.15 14.51 -29.30
CA PRO A 155 -29.42 14.12 -29.94
C PRO A 155 -29.15 13.30 -31.21
N ASN A 156 -30.07 12.37 -31.50
CA ASN A 156 -30.13 11.56 -32.73
C ASN A 156 -28.95 10.62 -33.00
N ILE A 157 -28.10 10.37 -32.02
CA ILE A 157 -26.99 9.41 -32.09
C ILE A 157 -27.31 8.21 -31.21
N VAL A 158 -27.01 6.99 -31.70
CA VAL A 158 -27.10 5.77 -30.89
C VAL A 158 -25.87 5.66 -30.01
N GLU A 159 -26.06 5.84 -28.73
CA GLU A 159 -24.96 5.81 -27.75
C GLU A 159 -25.36 5.01 -26.52
N LYS A 160 -24.38 4.25 -26.01
CA LYS A 160 -24.55 3.44 -24.80
C LYS A 160 -23.22 3.37 -24.03
N ASN A 161 -23.29 2.97 -22.77
CA ASN A 161 -22.16 2.50 -21.97
C ASN A 161 -21.10 3.56 -21.67
N TRP A 162 -21.46 4.84 -21.57
CA TRP A 162 -20.56 5.85 -21.05
C TRP A 162 -20.28 5.61 -19.56
N MET A 163 -19.02 5.77 -19.16
CA MET A 163 -18.56 5.56 -17.80
C MET A 163 -18.19 6.89 -17.14
N PRO A 164 -19.09 7.49 -16.34
CA PRO A 164 -18.80 8.75 -15.67
C PRO A 164 -17.79 8.59 -14.55
N TYR A 165 -16.96 9.60 -14.34
CA TYR A 165 -16.02 9.67 -13.23
C TYR A 165 -15.69 11.10 -12.84
N PHE A 166 -15.28 11.30 -11.58
CA PHE A 166 -14.86 12.58 -11.05
C PHE A 166 -13.40 12.90 -11.41
N ASN A 167 -13.15 14.07 -11.99
CA ASN A 167 -11.83 14.50 -12.48
C ASN A 167 -11.23 15.64 -11.63
N ASN A 168 -11.19 15.49 -10.32
CA ASN A 168 -10.49 16.35 -9.32
C ASN A 168 -10.73 17.89 -9.37
N THR A 169 -11.39 18.43 -10.35
CA THR A 169 -11.55 19.89 -10.59
C THR A 169 -13.02 20.31 -10.68
N ASN A 170 -13.89 19.74 -9.85
CA ASN A 170 -15.35 19.95 -9.91
C ASN A 170 -15.96 19.60 -11.28
N ASN A 171 -15.25 18.87 -12.12
CA ASN A 171 -15.68 18.49 -13.47
C ASN A 171 -15.86 16.98 -13.55
N TYR A 172 -17.04 16.58 -14.02
CA TYR A 172 -17.30 15.19 -14.36
C TYR A 172 -16.95 14.94 -15.83
N LYS A 173 -16.18 13.87 -16.05
CA LYS A 173 -15.87 13.36 -17.37
C LYS A 173 -16.48 11.98 -17.56
N VAL A 174 -16.55 11.52 -18.79
CA VAL A 174 -16.91 10.14 -19.14
C VAL A 174 -15.82 9.51 -19.97
N ILE A 175 -15.54 8.23 -19.74
CA ILE A 175 -14.93 7.41 -20.77
C ILE A 175 -16.01 7.13 -21.80
N TYR A 176 -15.84 7.74 -22.97
CA TYR A 176 -16.80 7.72 -24.07
C TYR A 176 -16.65 6.48 -24.91
N SER A 177 -15.43 6.08 -25.21
CA SER A 177 -15.07 4.90 -25.97
C SER A 177 -13.82 4.24 -25.38
N LEU A 178 -13.75 2.90 -25.46
CA LEU A 178 -12.58 2.13 -25.02
C LEU A 178 -11.60 1.83 -26.17
N HIS A 179 -12.10 1.82 -27.42
CA HIS A 179 -11.27 1.59 -28.60
C HIS A 179 -11.84 2.33 -29.82
N PRO A 180 -11.22 3.46 -30.23
CA PRO A 180 -10.12 4.18 -29.56
C PRO A 180 -10.51 4.64 -28.15
N PHE A 181 -9.50 4.88 -27.28
CA PHE A 181 -9.78 5.32 -25.92
C PHE A 181 -10.04 6.82 -25.90
N ILE A 182 -11.29 7.20 -25.71
CA ILE A 182 -11.75 8.60 -25.79
C ILE A 182 -12.40 9.00 -24.47
N ILE A 183 -11.99 10.15 -23.97
CA ILE A 183 -12.59 10.83 -22.82
C ILE A 183 -13.42 12.00 -23.35
N LYS A 184 -14.58 12.23 -22.74
CA LYS A 184 -15.46 13.36 -23.04
C LYS A 184 -15.81 14.11 -21.74
N SER A 185 -15.93 15.44 -21.83
CA SER A 185 -16.62 16.23 -20.79
C SER A 185 -18.13 16.00 -20.88
N ILE A 186 -18.82 15.93 -19.73
CA ILE A 186 -20.28 15.83 -19.71
C ILE A 186 -20.94 17.17 -20.05
N GLU A 187 -20.25 18.27 -19.77
CA GLU A 187 -20.82 19.63 -19.89
C GLU A 187 -20.63 20.25 -21.29
N ASN A 188 -19.62 19.81 -21.99
CA ASN A 188 -19.31 20.28 -23.34
C ASN A 188 -18.93 19.10 -24.26
N ASP A 189 -18.88 19.32 -25.56
CA ASP A 189 -18.56 18.29 -26.54
C ASP A 189 -17.06 18.06 -26.75
N ASP A 190 -16.22 18.52 -25.82
CA ASP A 190 -14.77 18.32 -25.90
C ASP A 190 -14.42 16.84 -25.80
N LEU A 191 -13.84 16.32 -26.86
CA LEU A 191 -13.35 14.93 -26.95
C LEU A 191 -11.82 14.94 -26.90
N GLN A 192 -11.27 14.08 -26.08
CA GLN A 192 -9.83 13.84 -25.96
C GLN A 192 -9.53 12.38 -26.22
N GLU A 193 -8.83 12.08 -27.30
CA GLU A 193 -8.29 10.74 -27.54
C GLU A 193 -6.97 10.60 -26.76
N ILE A 194 -6.85 9.47 -26.05
CA ILE A 194 -5.67 9.11 -25.28
C ILE A 194 -4.88 8.07 -26.06
N GLU A 195 -3.62 8.38 -26.33
CA GLU A 195 -2.70 7.43 -26.97
C GLU A 195 -2.31 6.35 -25.97
N LEU A 196 -2.62 5.10 -26.30
CA LEU A 196 -2.29 3.92 -25.50
C LEU A 196 -1.24 3.06 -26.23
N SER A 197 -0.52 2.23 -25.45
CA SER A 197 0.36 1.22 -26.04
C SER A 197 -0.43 0.24 -26.90
N GLU A 198 0.18 -0.30 -27.95
CA GLU A 198 -0.46 -1.30 -28.83
C GLU A 198 -0.96 -2.53 -28.06
N THR A 199 -0.23 -2.95 -27.04
CA THR A 199 -0.63 -4.06 -26.17
C THR A 199 -1.93 -3.74 -25.43
N THR A 200 -2.08 -2.53 -24.89
CA THR A 200 -3.29 -2.09 -24.18
C THR A 200 -4.45 -1.91 -25.15
N LYS A 201 -4.22 -1.28 -26.31
CA LYS A 201 -5.23 -1.15 -27.37
C LYS A 201 -5.82 -2.51 -27.75
N ASN A 202 -4.98 -3.50 -28.03
CA ASN A 202 -5.39 -4.85 -28.42
C ASN A 202 -6.22 -5.55 -27.31
N LYS A 203 -5.91 -5.32 -26.04
CA LYS A 203 -6.67 -5.87 -24.90
C LYS A 203 -8.05 -5.22 -24.73
N LEU A 204 -8.28 -4.02 -25.28
CA LEU A 204 -9.55 -3.29 -25.20
C LEU A 204 -10.50 -3.56 -26.38
N VAL A 205 -10.01 -4.20 -27.43
CA VAL A 205 -10.83 -4.50 -28.62
C VAL A 205 -12.07 -5.31 -28.24
N GLY A 206 -13.24 -4.80 -28.61
CA GLY A 206 -14.54 -5.46 -28.39
C GLY A 206 -15.09 -5.29 -26.95
N TYR A 207 -14.35 -4.63 -26.06
CA TYR A 207 -14.86 -4.26 -24.76
C TYR A 207 -15.77 -3.05 -24.82
N HIS A 208 -16.77 -3.04 -23.94
CA HIS A 208 -17.72 -1.95 -23.73
C HIS A 208 -17.65 -1.47 -22.28
N GLY A 209 -17.98 -0.20 -22.08
CA GLY A 209 -18.08 0.37 -20.74
C GLY A 209 -19.23 -0.26 -19.93
N SER A 210 -19.08 -0.29 -18.62
CA SER A 210 -20.11 -0.81 -17.73
C SER A 210 -20.45 0.21 -16.62
N THR A 211 -19.54 0.41 -15.68
CA THR A 211 -19.81 1.16 -14.45
C THR A 211 -19.38 2.62 -14.53
N ASN A 212 -19.79 3.40 -13.54
CA ASN A 212 -19.08 4.63 -13.20
C ASN A 212 -17.67 4.31 -12.64
N GLY A 213 -16.78 5.31 -12.64
CA GLY A 213 -15.45 5.20 -12.02
C GLY A 213 -15.46 5.64 -10.56
N ILE A 214 -14.89 4.83 -9.69
CA ILE A 214 -14.64 5.17 -8.29
C ILE A 214 -13.22 5.67 -8.08
N THR A 215 -13.07 6.61 -7.16
CA THR A 215 -11.76 7.12 -6.74
C THR A 215 -11.07 6.12 -5.83
N ILE A 216 -9.88 5.67 -6.23
CA ILE A 216 -8.99 4.84 -5.39
C ILE A 216 -7.99 5.74 -4.65
N ASN A 217 -7.40 6.69 -5.37
CA ASN A 217 -6.58 7.76 -4.83
C ASN A 217 -6.73 9.00 -5.72
N LYS A 218 -5.99 10.08 -5.44
CA LYS A 218 -6.11 11.33 -6.19
C LYS A 218 -6.12 11.14 -7.70
N TYR A 219 -5.24 10.29 -8.23
CA TYR A 219 -5.04 10.14 -9.67
C TYR A 219 -5.62 8.86 -10.26
N GLU A 220 -6.02 7.91 -9.46
CA GLU A 220 -6.50 6.62 -9.96
C GLU A 220 -8.01 6.47 -9.85
N ARG A 221 -8.62 6.00 -10.94
CA ARG A 221 -10.04 5.68 -11.06
C ARG A 221 -10.21 4.23 -11.47
N LEU A 222 -11.00 3.49 -10.72
CA LEU A 222 -11.29 2.08 -10.99
C LEU A 222 -12.66 1.95 -11.65
N PHE A 223 -12.71 1.14 -12.71
CA PHE A 223 -13.91 0.83 -13.47
C PHE A 223 -14.05 -0.66 -13.68
N LEU A 224 -15.28 -1.10 -14.03
CA LEU A 224 -15.50 -2.37 -14.69
C LEU A 224 -15.87 -2.14 -16.15
N ILE A 225 -15.33 -3.02 -17.01
CA ILE A 225 -15.66 -3.10 -18.44
C ILE A 225 -16.06 -4.53 -18.77
N HIS A 226 -16.84 -4.71 -19.83
CA HIS A 226 -17.32 -6.03 -20.23
C HIS A 226 -17.17 -6.30 -21.72
N ILE A 227 -17.12 -7.58 -22.07
CA ILE A 227 -17.20 -8.06 -23.44
C ILE A 227 -18.22 -9.20 -23.53
N ASN A 228 -19.14 -9.12 -24.49
CA ASN A 228 -20.12 -10.15 -24.74
C ASN A 228 -19.63 -11.11 -25.84
N ARG A 229 -19.28 -12.32 -25.43
CA ARG A 229 -18.98 -13.45 -26.32
C ARG A 229 -20.11 -14.49 -26.19
N ASN A 230 -19.78 -15.76 -25.98
CA ASN A 230 -20.80 -16.77 -25.62
C ASN A 230 -21.39 -16.49 -24.24
N ILE A 231 -20.54 -16.04 -23.31
CA ILE A 231 -20.89 -15.49 -21.99
C ILE A 231 -20.28 -14.11 -21.85
N THR A 232 -20.78 -13.31 -20.92
CA THR A 232 -20.17 -12.02 -20.57
C THR A 232 -18.91 -12.24 -19.77
N HIS A 233 -17.83 -11.56 -20.13
CA HIS A 233 -16.59 -11.48 -19.36
C HIS A 233 -16.34 -10.06 -18.93
N HIS A 234 -15.65 -9.90 -17.81
CA HIS A 234 -15.30 -8.62 -17.23
C HIS A 234 -13.79 -8.44 -17.12
N ARG A 235 -13.36 -7.18 -17.10
CA ARG A 235 -12.05 -6.74 -16.63
C ARG A 235 -12.21 -5.55 -15.70
N TRP A 236 -11.38 -5.48 -14.69
CA TRP A 236 -11.14 -4.24 -13.98
C TRP A 236 -10.22 -3.37 -14.83
N LEU A 237 -10.53 -2.08 -14.89
CA LEU A 237 -9.75 -1.06 -15.58
C LEU A 237 -9.36 0.00 -14.56
N LEU A 238 -8.06 0.12 -14.31
CA LEU A 238 -7.48 1.18 -13.48
C LEU A 238 -6.92 2.25 -14.39
N PHE A 239 -7.48 3.45 -14.33
CA PHE A 239 -7.10 4.61 -15.13
C PHE A 239 -6.43 5.67 -14.27
N ASN A 240 -5.18 6.01 -14.59
CA ASN A 240 -4.48 7.12 -13.97
C ASN A 240 -4.75 8.40 -14.77
N ILE A 241 -5.56 9.31 -14.21
CA ILE A 241 -6.01 10.53 -14.86
C ILE A 241 -4.91 11.59 -15.02
N LYS A 242 -3.78 11.49 -14.28
CA LYS A 242 -2.64 12.39 -14.37
C LYS A 242 -1.71 12.00 -15.51
N THR A 243 -1.40 10.72 -15.63
CA THR A 243 -0.46 10.19 -16.63
C THR A 243 -1.16 9.68 -17.89
N ASN A 244 -2.50 9.61 -17.88
CA ASN A 244 -3.31 9.00 -18.94
C ASN A 244 -2.95 7.54 -19.22
N THR A 245 -2.51 6.79 -18.21
CA THR A 245 -2.16 5.38 -18.34
C THR A 245 -3.29 4.48 -17.88
N ILE A 246 -3.40 3.30 -18.47
CA ILE A 246 -4.41 2.30 -18.16
C ILE A 246 -3.74 0.97 -17.82
N THR A 247 -4.19 0.37 -16.74
CA THR A 247 -3.86 -1.01 -16.37
C THR A 247 -5.14 -1.84 -16.36
N LEU A 248 -5.08 -3.05 -16.94
CA LEU A 248 -6.21 -3.96 -17.06
C LEU A 248 -5.95 -5.24 -16.27
N SER A 249 -6.97 -5.70 -15.54
CA SER A 249 -6.91 -7.01 -14.88
C SER A 249 -6.97 -8.16 -15.90
N GLU A 250 -6.75 -9.39 -15.42
CA GLU A 250 -7.16 -10.58 -16.15
C GLU A 250 -8.68 -10.65 -16.37
N GLU A 251 -9.12 -11.41 -17.37
CA GLU A 251 -10.55 -11.64 -17.64
C GLU A 251 -11.17 -12.54 -16.60
N PHE A 252 -12.36 -12.18 -16.12
CA PHE A 252 -13.11 -12.97 -15.15
C PHE A 252 -14.62 -12.90 -15.36
N VAL A 253 -15.36 -13.76 -14.65
CA VAL A 253 -16.82 -13.72 -14.51
C VAL A 253 -17.18 -13.68 -13.03
N PHE A 254 -18.32 -13.10 -12.70
CA PHE A 254 -18.80 -13.12 -11.30
C PHE A 254 -19.50 -14.43 -10.95
N PHE A 255 -20.23 -15.04 -11.88
CA PHE A 255 -21.02 -16.25 -11.63
C PHE A 255 -20.71 -17.34 -12.66
N LYS A 256 -20.53 -18.57 -12.18
CA LYS A 256 -20.17 -19.74 -12.99
C LYS A 256 -21.19 -20.11 -14.07
N ASN A 257 -22.47 -19.89 -13.75
CA ASN A 257 -23.61 -20.38 -14.58
C ASN A 257 -24.42 -19.24 -15.22
N SER A 258 -23.83 -18.04 -15.33
CA SER A 258 -24.44 -16.92 -16.03
C SER A 258 -24.06 -16.93 -17.52
N TYR A 259 -24.98 -16.49 -18.37
CA TYR A 259 -24.69 -16.21 -19.77
C TYR A 259 -24.64 -14.71 -20.06
N ILE A 260 -25.31 -13.89 -19.23
CA ILE A 260 -25.23 -12.43 -19.27
C ILE A 260 -24.94 -11.94 -17.85
N GLU A 261 -23.95 -11.07 -17.72
CA GLU A 261 -23.67 -10.30 -16.54
C GLU A 261 -23.48 -8.84 -16.95
N PHE A 262 -24.25 -7.92 -16.34
CA PHE A 262 -24.15 -6.50 -16.64
C PHE A 262 -24.01 -5.68 -15.35
N THR A 263 -22.85 -5.04 -15.20
CA THR A 263 -22.56 -4.18 -14.04
C THR A 263 -22.89 -2.73 -14.35
N CYS A 264 -23.65 -2.06 -13.47
CA CYS A 264 -24.12 -0.69 -13.69
C CYS A 264 -23.35 0.34 -12.87
N SER A 265 -22.97 0.02 -11.64
CA SER A 265 -22.29 0.98 -10.78
C SER A 265 -21.25 0.34 -9.89
N LEU A 266 -20.28 1.18 -9.48
CA LEU A 266 -19.31 0.92 -8.43
C LEU A 266 -19.46 1.99 -7.35
N VAL A 267 -19.27 1.60 -6.09
CA VAL A 267 -19.16 2.49 -4.95
C VAL A 267 -18.01 2.06 -4.06
N ASN A 268 -17.20 2.99 -3.60
CA ASN A 268 -16.21 2.78 -2.55
C ASN A 268 -16.71 3.48 -1.28
N TYR A 269 -17.00 2.71 -0.25
CA TYR A 269 -17.41 3.21 1.06
C TYR A 269 -16.63 2.50 2.15
N ASN A 270 -15.83 3.25 2.92
CA ASN A 270 -15.00 2.74 4.01
C ASN A 270 -14.10 1.55 3.62
N ASN A 271 -13.39 1.66 2.49
CA ASN A 271 -12.55 0.61 1.90
C ASN A 271 -13.30 -0.66 1.45
N ARG A 272 -14.62 -0.63 1.44
CA ARG A 272 -15.47 -1.67 0.87
C ARG A 272 -15.92 -1.24 -0.52
N ILE A 273 -15.79 -2.12 -1.48
CA ILE A 273 -16.22 -1.86 -2.86
C ILE A 273 -17.48 -2.64 -3.14
N PHE A 274 -18.52 -1.91 -3.52
CA PHE A 274 -19.80 -2.46 -3.89
C PHE A 274 -19.98 -2.38 -5.40
N VAL A 275 -20.38 -3.50 -6.00
CA VAL A 275 -20.66 -3.63 -7.43
C VAL A 275 -22.13 -3.98 -7.60
N SER A 276 -22.89 -3.15 -8.29
CA SER A 276 -24.26 -3.51 -8.68
C SER A 276 -24.25 -4.29 -9.99
N ILE A 277 -24.97 -5.41 -10.03
CA ILE A 277 -24.94 -6.33 -11.18
C ILE A 277 -26.30 -6.94 -11.48
N GLY A 278 -26.68 -6.94 -12.77
CA GLY A 278 -27.75 -7.73 -13.31
C GLY A 278 -27.24 -9.05 -13.89
N VAL A 279 -27.98 -10.13 -13.67
CA VAL A 279 -27.60 -11.47 -14.14
C VAL A 279 -28.74 -12.07 -14.96
N ASN A 280 -28.42 -12.50 -16.18
CA ASN A 280 -29.35 -13.13 -17.12
C ASN A 280 -30.62 -12.32 -17.42
N ASP A 281 -30.52 -10.98 -17.29
CA ASP A 281 -31.64 -10.03 -17.46
C ASP A 281 -32.90 -10.38 -16.62
N ASN A 282 -32.71 -11.04 -15.47
CA ASN A 282 -33.83 -11.46 -14.61
C ASN A 282 -33.48 -11.59 -13.12
N LYS A 283 -32.32 -11.12 -12.73
CA LYS A 283 -31.89 -11.08 -11.32
C LYS A 283 -31.02 -9.86 -11.08
N ALA A 284 -31.12 -9.29 -9.91
CA ALA A 284 -30.33 -8.15 -9.46
C ALA A 284 -29.57 -8.50 -8.18
N PHE A 285 -28.30 -8.08 -8.10
CA PHE A 285 -27.45 -8.32 -6.94
C PHE A 285 -26.58 -7.09 -6.65
N ILE A 286 -26.17 -6.96 -5.39
CA ILE A 286 -25.01 -6.18 -4.99
C ILE A 286 -23.91 -7.16 -4.60
N ILE A 287 -22.72 -6.96 -5.10
CA ILE A 287 -21.51 -7.70 -4.74
C ILE A 287 -20.67 -6.79 -3.86
N GLU A 288 -20.27 -7.27 -2.70
CA GLU A 288 -19.32 -6.62 -1.82
C GLU A 288 -17.95 -7.28 -1.93
N THR A 289 -16.89 -6.49 -2.06
CA THR A 289 -15.49 -6.89 -2.11
C THR A 289 -14.59 -5.77 -1.59
N CYS A 290 -13.28 -5.91 -1.69
CA CYS A 290 -12.33 -4.86 -1.34
C CYS A 290 -11.28 -4.66 -2.44
N TYR A 291 -10.58 -3.53 -2.40
CA TYR A 291 -9.59 -3.19 -3.41
C TYR A 291 -8.43 -4.22 -3.46
N THR A 292 -8.02 -4.75 -2.31
CA THR A 292 -6.96 -5.77 -2.23
C THR A 292 -7.31 -7.05 -2.98
N ASP A 293 -8.56 -7.49 -2.92
CA ASP A 293 -9.02 -8.67 -3.66
C ASP A 293 -9.11 -8.42 -5.17
N ILE A 294 -9.45 -7.19 -5.54
CA ILE A 294 -9.51 -6.75 -6.95
C ILE A 294 -8.12 -6.69 -7.56
N ILE A 295 -7.14 -6.12 -6.83
CA ILE A 295 -5.78 -5.93 -7.36
C ILE A 295 -5.04 -7.25 -7.61
N GLU A 296 -5.43 -8.34 -6.96
CA GLU A 296 -4.89 -9.68 -7.23
C GLU A 296 -5.14 -10.17 -8.67
N LEU A 297 -6.15 -9.64 -9.34
CA LEU A 297 -6.44 -9.95 -10.73
C LEU A 297 -5.62 -9.13 -11.74
N PHE A 298 -4.94 -8.08 -11.28
CA PHE A 298 -4.09 -7.30 -12.16
C PHE A 298 -2.78 -8.04 -12.43
N PRO A 299 -2.24 -7.94 -13.67
CA PRO A 299 -0.94 -8.49 -13.95
C PRO A 299 0.08 -7.83 -13.03
N LYS A 300 0.76 -8.65 -12.27
CA LYS A 300 1.89 -8.20 -11.47
C LYS A 300 3.06 -7.97 -12.41
N CYS A 301 3.83 -6.91 -12.18
CA CYS A 301 5.05 -6.69 -12.92
C CYS A 301 5.94 -7.93 -12.81
N ASN A 302 6.48 -8.38 -13.94
CA ASN A 302 7.39 -9.54 -13.95
C ASN A 302 8.65 -9.20 -13.14
N ASN A 303 8.65 -9.60 -11.89
CA ASN A 303 9.82 -9.59 -11.03
C ASN A 303 10.52 -10.94 -11.17
N GLU A 304 11.05 -11.21 -12.37
CA GLU A 304 11.68 -12.50 -12.72
C GLU A 304 12.84 -12.84 -11.76
N GLU A 305 13.51 -11.83 -11.23
CA GLU A 305 14.59 -11.99 -10.27
C GLU A 305 14.11 -12.08 -8.82
N ASN A 306 12.79 -12.00 -8.58
CA ASN A 306 12.18 -11.93 -7.23
C ASN A 306 12.87 -10.89 -6.31
N LEU A 307 13.14 -9.73 -6.87
CA LEU A 307 13.75 -8.62 -6.13
C LEU A 307 12.83 -8.13 -5.01
N PRO A 308 13.38 -7.75 -3.85
CA PRO A 308 12.58 -7.13 -2.81
C PRO A 308 12.05 -5.77 -3.27
N THR A 309 10.86 -5.42 -2.79
CA THR A 309 10.29 -4.08 -3.00
C THR A 309 10.77 -3.12 -1.92
N ILE A 310 11.33 -2.00 -2.34
CA ILE A 310 11.66 -0.89 -1.45
C ILE A 310 10.39 -0.08 -1.17
N ILE A 311 10.15 0.24 0.09
CA ILE A 311 9.01 1.03 0.57
C ILE A 311 9.56 2.31 1.19
N THR A 312 8.98 3.44 0.83
CA THR A 312 9.34 4.73 1.38
C THR A 312 8.15 5.67 1.45
N MET A 313 8.29 6.78 2.17
CA MET A 313 7.26 7.83 2.22
C MET A 313 7.88 9.22 2.26
N LEU A 314 7.14 10.20 1.78
CA LEU A 314 7.46 11.63 1.86
C LEU A 314 6.19 12.44 2.13
N TYR A 315 6.06 13.00 3.34
CA TYR A 315 4.97 13.88 3.75
C TYR A 315 5.53 15.19 4.29
N ASP A 316 4.95 16.32 3.89
CA ASP A 316 5.32 17.64 4.39
C ASP A 316 4.57 17.99 5.69
N ILE A 317 4.97 17.33 6.78
CA ILE A 317 4.38 17.61 8.09
C ILE A 317 4.72 19.01 8.61
N ARG A 318 5.79 19.64 8.14
CA ARG A 318 6.22 20.95 8.63
C ARG A 318 5.32 22.07 8.18
N SER A 319 4.79 22.01 6.96
CA SER A 319 3.75 22.92 6.51
C SER A 319 2.44 22.73 7.30
N MET A 320 2.11 21.49 7.70
CA MET A 320 0.95 21.22 8.55
C MET A 320 1.06 21.82 9.96
N GLU A 321 2.27 21.91 10.50
CA GLU A 321 2.54 22.45 11.84
C GLU A 321 2.70 23.97 11.85
N ASN A 322 2.72 24.64 10.70
CA ASN A 322 3.15 26.03 10.52
C ASN A 322 4.52 26.32 11.18
N ASN A 323 5.37 25.29 11.25
CA ASN A 323 6.67 25.34 11.90
C ASN A 323 7.76 25.62 10.88
N THR A 324 8.23 26.88 10.82
CA THR A 324 9.22 27.36 9.86
C THR A 324 10.60 27.59 10.50
N THR A 325 10.97 26.81 11.53
CA THR A 325 12.30 26.97 12.13
C THR A 325 13.40 26.71 11.10
N GLU A 326 14.48 27.53 11.10
CA GLU A 326 15.59 27.44 10.14
C GLU A 326 16.32 26.07 10.16
N ARG A 327 16.18 25.32 11.26
CA ARG A 327 16.76 23.97 11.43
C ARG A 327 15.99 22.86 10.69
N ASN A 328 14.74 23.11 10.30
CA ASN A 328 13.93 22.13 9.63
C ASN A 328 14.31 22.05 8.15
N ARG A 329 14.64 20.85 7.68
CA ARG A 329 14.91 20.63 6.27
C ARG A 329 13.66 20.84 5.45
N LYS A 330 13.80 21.56 4.34
CA LYS A 330 12.71 21.77 3.40
C LYS A 330 12.42 20.49 2.60
N LEU A 331 11.21 20.36 2.12
CA LEU A 331 10.75 19.23 1.30
C LEU A 331 11.65 19.02 0.08
N GLU A 332 12.04 20.10 -0.60
CA GLU A 332 12.90 20.07 -1.78
C GLU A 332 14.27 19.43 -1.49
N SER A 333 14.81 19.63 -0.29
CA SER A 333 16.08 19.02 0.11
C SER A 333 15.98 17.49 0.18
N TYR A 334 14.84 16.94 0.64
CA TYR A 334 14.62 15.50 0.65
C TYR A 334 14.47 14.95 -0.77
N ILE A 335 13.77 15.69 -1.65
CA ILE A 335 13.66 15.33 -3.07
C ILE A 335 15.05 15.30 -3.72
N ASP A 336 15.87 16.33 -3.49
CA ASP A 336 17.24 16.40 -3.99
C ASP A 336 18.12 15.24 -3.53
N PHE A 337 18.02 14.85 -2.26
CA PHE A 337 18.73 13.67 -1.76
C PHE A 337 18.26 12.41 -2.48
N SER A 338 16.96 12.17 -2.55
CA SER A 338 16.42 10.99 -3.20
C SER A 338 16.73 10.93 -4.70
N CYS A 339 16.74 12.05 -5.40
CA CYS A 339 17.16 12.12 -6.80
C CYS A 339 18.60 11.71 -7.03
N LYS A 340 19.45 11.80 -6.00
CA LYS A 340 20.85 11.38 -6.07
C LYS A 340 21.06 9.90 -5.79
N PHE A 341 20.12 9.23 -5.14
CA PHE A 341 20.25 7.84 -4.72
C PHE A 341 18.97 7.03 -4.93
N LEU A 342 18.00 7.13 -4.02
CA LEU A 342 16.84 6.24 -3.93
C LEU A 342 16.04 6.19 -5.24
N LEU A 343 15.76 7.35 -5.85
CA LEU A 343 14.97 7.44 -7.09
C LEU A 343 15.74 6.95 -8.34
N LYS A 344 17.04 6.67 -8.22
CA LYS A 344 17.84 6.08 -9.30
C LYS A 344 18.05 4.57 -9.16
N LEU A 345 17.62 3.97 -8.05
CA LEU A 345 17.78 2.54 -7.85
C LEU A 345 16.90 1.76 -8.85
N PRO A 346 17.47 0.78 -9.58
CA PRO A 346 16.73 0.02 -10.59
C PRO A 346 15.85 -1.09 -9.97
N PHE A 347 15.41 -0.90 -8.73
CA PHE A 347 14.65 -1.88 -7.97
C PHE A 347 13.17 -1.48 -7.87
N PRO A 348 12.26 -2.45 -7.63
CA PRO A 348 10.86 -2.17 -7.34
C PRO A 348 10.73 -1.19 -6.18
N LEU A 349 9.99 -0.09 -6.39
CA LEU A 349 9.88 1.01 -5.44
C LEU A 349 8.44 1.47 -5.30
N ILE A 350 7.94 1.46 -4.05
CA ILE A 350 6.65 2.06 -3.68
C ILE A 350 6.91 3.30 -2.85
N ILE A 351 6.31 4.41 -3.25
CA ILE A 351 6.49 5.72 -2.61
C ILE A 351 5.14 6.25 -2.17
N PHE A 352 4.96 6.41 -0.85
CA PHE A 352 3.78 7.05 -0.29
C PHE A 352 4.01 8.57 -0.19
N ILE A 353 3.11 9.35 -0.75
CA ILE A 353 3.17 10.81 -0.71
C ILE A 353 1.82 11.41 -0.38
N ASP A 354 1.84 12.65 0.11
CA ASP A 354 0.65 13.47 0.27
C ASP A 354 0.11 13.95 -1.09
N ASP A 355 -1.07 14.56 -1.06
CA ASP A 355 -1.72 15.17 -2.20
C ASP A 355 -1.01 16.49 -2.61
N ASN A 356 0.24 16.37 -3.05
CA ASN A 356 1.05 17.48 -3.54
C ASN A 356 1.51 17.19 -4.98
N GLU A 357 1.02 17.99 -5.93
CA GLU A 357 1.29 17.81 -7.35
C GLU A 357 2.77 18.01 -7.71
N GLU A 358 3.44 19.00 -7.11
CA GLU A 358 4.85 19.29 -7.35
C GLU A 358 5.73 18.11 -6.88
N THR A 359 5.42 17.54 -5.71
CA THR A 359 6.11 16.36 -5.19
C THR A 359 5.90 15.14 -6.09
N TYR A 360 4.66 14.92 -6.53
CA TYR A 360 4.34 13.83 -7.46
C TYR A 360 5.14 13.98 -8.76
N ASP A 361 5.09 15.15 -9.38
CA ASP A 361 5.77 15.42 -10.65
C ASP A 361 7.29 15.29 -10.53
N ALA A 362 7.89 15.76 -9.44
CA ALA A 362 9.32 15.62 -9.20
C ALA A 362 9.75 14.14 -9.12
N ILE A 363 9.02 13.34 -8.36
CA ILE A 363 9.30 11.90 -8.21
C ILE A 363 9.05 11.15 -9.54
N TYR A 364 7.91 11.42 -10.18
CA TYR A 364 7.55 10.79 -11.45
C TYR A 364 8.60 11.08 -12.54
N ASN A 365 8.99 12.36 -12.70
CA ASN A 365 9.99 12.75 -13.69
C ASN A 365 11.37 12.14 -13.39
N ALA A 366 11.80 12.12 -12.12
CA ALA A 366 13.07 11.50 -11.73
C ALA A 366 13.12 10.00 -12.10
N ARG A 367 12.02 9.26 -11.88
CA ARG A 367 11.91 7.84 -12.23
C ARG A 367 11.78 7.63 -13.74
N LYS A 368 11.06 8.53 -14.43
CA LYS A 368 10.92 8.53 -15.90
C LYS A 368 12.27 8.75 -16.59
N ASP A 369 13.03 9.75 -16.16
CA ASP A 369 14.34 10.07 -16.72
C ASP A 369 15.37 8.95 -16.52
N ALA A 370 15.18 8.15 -15.47
CA ALA A 370 15.95 6.95 -15.20
C ALA A 370 15.44 5.70 -15.94
N ASN A 371 14.34 5.76 -16.72
CA ASN A 371 13.64 4.63 -17.34
C ASN A 371 13.17 3.56 -16.33
N LEU A 372 12.67 3.98 -15.17
CA LEU A 372 12.31 3.11 -14.06
C LEU A 372 10.82 3.17 -13.69
N LEU A 373 9.96 3.72 -14.56
CA LEU A 373 8.52 3.82 -14.27
C LEU A 373 7.85 2.46 -14.10
N ASP A 374 8.26 1.44 -14.85
CA ASP A 374 7.71 0.08 -14.75
C ASP A 374 8.00 -0.58 -13.39
N ASN A 375 9.04 -0.10 -12.70
CA ASN A 375 9.42 -0.53 -11.35
C ASN A 375 9.00 0.49 -10.27
N THR A 376 8.01 1.34 -10.55
CA THR A 376 7.62 2.41 -9.65
C THR A 376 6.11 2.43 -9.42
N TYR A 377 5.71 2.51 -8.17
CA TYR A 377 4.33 2.77 -7.78
C TYR A 377 4.28 3.97 -6.83
N ILE A 378 3.66 5.08 -7.26
CA ILE A 378 3.49 6.28 -6.44
C ILE A 378 2.08 6.23 -5.84
N TYR A 379 1.99 6.02 -4.54
CA TYR A 379 0.73 5.95 -3.80
C TYR A 379 0.42 7.30 -3.17
N VAL A 380 -0.58 8.00 -3.70
CA VAL A 380 -1.04 9.29 -3.15
C VAL A 380 -2.08 9.03 -2.08
N CYS A 381 -1.77 9.39 -0.85
CA CYS A 381 -2.59 9.13 0.33
C CYS A 381 -2.56 10.34 1.27
N ASP A 382 -3.71 10.87 1.64
CA ASP A 382 -3.79 11.93 2.65
C ASP A 382 -3.17 11.44 3.96
N PHE A 383 -2.23 12.20 4.50
CA PHE A 383 -1.57 11.90 5.78
C PHE A 383 -2.56 11.67 6.92
N LYS A 384 -3.69 12.39 6.89
CA LYS A 384 -4.76 12.24 7.89
C LYS A 384 -5.49 10.89 7.83
N SER A 385 -5.41 10.20 6.69
CA SER A 385 -6.01 8.87 6.50
C SER A 385 -5.09 7.72 6.93
N THR A 386 -3.88 8.02 7.41
CA THR A 386 -2.92 7.01 7.87
C THR A 386 -3.30 6.46 9.23
N TYR A 387 -2.89 5.21 9.51
CA TYR A 387 -3.29 4.49 10.73
C TYR A 387 -2.99 5.24 12.03
N PHE A 388 -1.80 5.84 12.16
CA PHE A 388 -1.39 6.49 13.40
C PHE A 388 -1.92 7.91 13.57
N TYR A 389 -2.50 8.53 12.55
CA TYR A 389 -3.07 9.89 12.66
C TYR A 389 -4.21 9.99 13.68
N LYS A 390 -4.96 8.90 13.90
CA LYS A 390 -6.00 8.80 14.92
C LYS A 390 -5.50 9.14 16.35
N HIS A 391 -4.19 9.02 16.59
CA HIS A 391 -3.57 9.28 17.90
C HIS A 391 -3.13 10.74 18.09
N LEU A 392 -3.34 11.63 17.12
CA LEU A 392 -2.84 13.01 17.18
C LEU A 392 -3.27 13.74 18.43
N SER A 393 -4.56 13.70 18.79
CA SER A 393 -5.07 14.36 20.00
C SER A 393 -4.43 13.79 21.27
N ARG A 394 -4.28 12.45 21.32
CA ARG A 394 -3.64 11.77 22.44
C ARG A 394 -2.16 12.16 22.61
N LEU A 395 -1.44 12.25 21.50
CA LEU A 395 -0.03 12.65 21.52
C LEU A 395 0.16 14.10 21.97
N HIS A 396 -0.74 15.01 21.64
CA HIS A 396 -0.73 16.37 22.19
C HIS A 396 -0.92 16.39 23.70
N GLU A 397 -1.83 15.56 24.25
CA GLU A 397 -2.02 15.43 25.70
C GLU A 397 -0.75 14.87 26.39
N LEU A 398 -0.17 13.81 25.78
CA LEU A 398 1.04 13.18 26.32
C LEU A 398 2.23 14.13 26.30
N GLN A 399 2.40 14.93 25.24
CA GLN A 399 3.49 15.92 25.14
C GLN A 399 3.42 16.97 26.26
N GLN A 400 2.24 17.32 26.74
CA GLN A 400 2.07 18.25 27.85
C GLN A 400 2.44 17.64 29.20
N SER A 401 2.26 16.33 29.37
CA SER A 401 2.43 15.64 30.66
C SER A 401 3.72 14.83 30.79
N PHE A 402 4.29 14.40 29.63
CA PHE A 402 5.48 13.55 29.56
C PHE A 402 6.60 14.28 28.83
N HIS A 403 7.70 14.58 29.52
CA HIS A 403 8.85 15.26 28.94
C HIS A 403 9.95 14.28 28.56
N ILE A 404 10.41 14.39 27.32
CA ILE A 404 11.63 13.75 26.84
C ILE A 404 12.81 14.53 27.40
N LEU A 405 13.73 13.84 28.10
CA LEU A 405 14.85 14.46 28.81
C LEU A 405 16.01 14.85 27.89
N ASN A 406 16.17 14.12 26.78
CA ASN A 406 17.18 14.41 25.77
C ASN A 406 16.49 14.38 24.39
N GLY A 407 16.46 15.51 23.74
CA GLY A 407 15.83 15.70 22.45
C GLY A 407 15.37 17.15 22.33
N GLU A 408 15.11 17.58 21.14
CA GLU A 408 14.59 18.92 20.88
C GLU A 408 13.07 18.82 20.69
N ILE A 409 12.30 19.27 21.67
CA ILE A 409 10.81 19.25 21.64
C ILE A 409 10.27 19.84 20.33
N GLU A 410 10.96 20.82 19.76
CA GLU A 410 10.62 21.45 18.48
C GLU A 410 10.72 20.50 17.28
N HIS A 411 11.54 19.43 17.37
CA HIS A 411 11.69 18.41 16.35
C HIS A 411 10.78 17.21 16.57
N GLU A 412 10.47 16.89 17.81
CA GLU A 412 9.74 15.69 18.21
C GLU A 412 8.25 15.99 18.44
N THR A 413 7.67 16.71 17.50
CA THR A 413 6.26 17.06 17.51
C THR A 413 5.36 15.81 17.40
N PRO A 414 4.11 15.87 17.84
CA PRO A 414 3.15 14.80 17.64
C PRO A 414 3.03 14.33 16.18
N LEU A 415 3.05 15.24 15.20
CA LEU A 415 3.03 14.86 13.78
C LEU A 415 4.31 14.15 13.33
N TYR A 416 5.48 14.52 13.89
CA TYR A 416 6.73 13.83 13.62
C TYR A 416 6.74 12.39 14.17
N VAL A 417 6.19 12.18 15.38
CA VAL A 417 6.01 10.84 15.93
C VAL A 417 5.06 10.01 15.07
N ILE A 418 3.94 10.58 14.64
CA ILE A 418 2.99 9.93 13.73
C ILE A 418 3.66 9.59 12.40
N LEU A 419 4.43 10.52 11.82
CA LEU A 419 5.15 10.27 10.56
C LEU A 419 6.04 9.05 10.69
N ASN A 420 6.90 9.02 11.71
CA ASN A 420 7.82 7.90 11.90
C ASN A 420 7.10 6.57 12.14
N ASN A 421 6.01 6.55 12.90
CA ASN A 421 5.22 5.35 13.14
C ASN A 421 4.49 4.86 11.88
N ASN A 422 4.10 5.76 10.97
CA ASN A 422 3.38 5.42 9.74
C ASN A 422 4.21 4.59 8.74
N LYS A 423 5.50 4.38 8.98
CA LYS A 423 6.30 3.37 8.26
C LYS A 423 5.58 2.02 8.22
N PHE A 424 4.99 1.63 9.33
CA PHE A 424 4.29 0.36 9.48
C PHE A 424 2.91 0.33 8.80
N ASP A 425 2.24 1.47 8.68
CA ASP A 425 1.02 1.56 7.85
C ASP A 425 1.36 1.44 6.36
N CYS A 426 2.43 2.11 5.91
CA CYS A 426 2.92 1.99 4.55
C CYS A 426 3.33 0.55 4.20
N ILE A 427 3.98 -0.16 5.14
CA ILE A 427 4.36 -1.57 4.97
C ILE A 427 3.12 -2.44 4.81
N ASP A 428 2.10 -2.29 5.67
CA ASP A 428 0.88 -3.09 5.58
C ASP A 428 0.13 -2.85 4.27
N ARG A 429 -0.01 -1.59 3.85
CA ARG A 429 -0.63 -1.24 2.56
C ARG A 429 0.17 -1.80 1.38
N THR A 430 1.51 -1.76 1.47
CA THR A 430 2.38 -2.35 0.44
C THR A 430 2.23 -3.86 0.35
N ILE A 431 2.19 -4.56 1.49
CA ILE A 431 2.01 -6.01 1.52
C ILE A 431 0.65 -6.40 0.90
N GLN A 432 -0.39 -5.63 1.18
CA GLN A 432 -1.71 -5.84 0.60
C GLN A 432 -1.73 -5.61 -0.91
N LEU A 433 -1.12 -4.55 -1.39
CA LEU A 433 -1.07 -4.20 -2.81
C LEU A 433 -0.11 -5.12 -3.59
N ASN A 434 1.08 -5.30 -3.09
CA ASN A 434 2.21 -6.04 -3.67
C ASN A 434 2.27 -6.01 -5.22
N PRO A 435 2.33 -4.83 -5.84
CA PRO A 435 2.21 -4.68 -7.29
C PRO A 435 3.35 -5.35 -8.07
N PHE A 436 4.50 -5.59 -7.41
CA PHE A 436 5.68 -6.21 -7.99
C PHE A 436 5.83 -7.69 -7.65
N ASN A 437 4.87 -8.28 -6.91
CA ASN A 437 4.90 -9.67 -6.50
C ASN A 437 6.19 -10.09 -5.77
N SER A 438 6.74 -9.19 -4.96
CA SER A 438 7.95 -9.45 -4.18
C SER A 438 7.64 -10.32 -2.97
N SER A 439 8.55 -11.24 -2.64
CA SER A 439 8.49 -12.06 -1.43
C SER A 439 9.13 -11.37 -0.21
N HIS A 440 9.93 -10.33 -0.44
CA HIS A 440 10.65 -9.58 0.59
C HIS A 440 10.44 -8.09 0.40
N PHE A 441 10.47 -7.35 1.50
CA PHE A 441 10.31 -5.90 1.53
C PHE A 441 11.45 -5.24 2.29
N ILE A 442 11.77 -4.01 1.88
CA ILE A 442 12.76 -3.16 2.50
C ILE A 442 12.08 -1.83 2.81
N TRP A 443 12.00 -1.47 4.09
CA TRP A 443 11.76 -0.07 4.44
C TRP A 443 13.04 0.73 4.25
N MET A 444 12.95 1.88 3.61
CA MET A 444 14.06 2.82 3.45
C MET A 444 13.55 4.25 3.52
N ASP A 445 14.07 5.05 4.46
CA ASP A 445 13.69 6.45 4.56
C ASP A 445 14.00 7.20 3.27
N PHE A 446 13.09 8.07 2.82
CA PHE A 446 13.17 8.75 1.53
C PHE A 446 14.46 9.55 1.32
N GLY A 447 14.97 10.18 2.36
CA GLY A 447 16.21 10.95 2.34
C GLY A 447 17.42 10.24 2.97
N ILE A 448 17.46 8.92 3.03
CA ILE A 448 18.48 8.14 3.79
C ILE A 448 19.92 8.51 3.48
N ASN A 449 20.21 8.87 2.23
CA ASN A 449 21.57 9.22 1.78
C ASN A 449 22.10 10.56 2.33
N HIS A 450 21.30 11.30 3.12
CA HIS A 450 21.84 12.47 3.84
C HIS A 450 22.70 12.07 5.07
N VAL A 451 22.52 10.86 5.58
CA VAL A 451 23.30 10.30 6.69
C VAL A 451 24.14 9.11 6.26
N ALA A 452 23.62 8.25 5.37
CA ALA A 452 24.28 7.05 4.92
C ALA A 452 25.50 7.36 4.04
N GLN A 453 26.59 6.60 4.25
CA GLN A 453 27.78 6.63 3.41
C GLN A 453 27.91 5.35 2.61
N SER A 454 28.58 5.42 1.45
CA SER A 454 28.84 4.26 0.58
C SER A 454 27.55 3.49 0.26
N THR A 455 26.52 4.21 -0.18
CA THR A 455 25.18 3.66 -0.44
C THR A 455 25.17 2.64 -1.58
N ASP A 456 26.21 2.60 -2.43
CA ASP A 456 26.34 1.64 -3.53
C ASP A 456 26.44 0.18 -3.06
N TYR A 457 26.77 -0.06 -1.80
CA TYR A 457 26.71 -1.40 -1.20
C TYR A 457 25.33 -2.05 -1.26
N ILE A 458 24.26 -1.30 -1.52
CA ILE A 458 22.93 -1.87 -1.73
C ILE A 458 22.92 -2.90 -2.87
N TYR A 459 23.72 -2.71 -3.93
CA TYR A 459 23.82 -3.64 -5.05
C TYR A 459 24.44 -4.98 -4.67
N GLU A 460 25.20 -5.05 -3.58
CA GLU A 460 25.82 -6.29 -3.11
C GLU A 460 24.85 -7.14 -2.27
N TRP A 461 23.89 -6.50 -1.59
CA TRP A 461 23.05 -7.19 -0.62
C TRP A 461 21.57 -7.26 -0.96
N ILE A 462 21.06 -6.49 -1.92
CA ILE A 462 19.62 -6.46 -2.21
C ILE A 462 19.04 -7.85 -2.54
N HIS A 463 19.81 -8.72 -3.18
CA HIS A 463 19.42 -10.11 -3.46
C HIS A 463 19.62 -11.07 -2.26
N LYS A 464 20.06 -10.56 -1.11
CA LYS A 464 20.39 -11.35 0.08
C LYS A 464 19.57 -10.92 1.30
N VAL A 465 18.42 -10.31 1.06
CA VAL A 465 17.50 -9.95 2.14
C VAL A 465 17.01 -11.24 2.81
N PRO A 466 17.20 -11.41 4.13
CA PRO A 466 16.79 -12.63 4.83
C PRO A 466 15.29 -12.63 5.13
N ASP A 467 14.75 -13.79 5.47
CA ASP A 467 13.36 -13.91 5.93
C ASP A 467 13.14 -13.14 7.24
N LYS A 468 14.07 -13.23 8.17
CA LYS A 468 14.01 -12.47 9.44
C LYS A 468 14.11 -10.98 9.21
N ILE A 469 13.60 -10.20 10.15
CA ILE A 469 13.75 -8.76 10.14
C ILE A 469 15.23 -8.40 10.34
N LYS A 470 15.85 -7.87 9.29
CA LYS A 470 17.23 -7.39 9.34
C LYS A 470 17.25 -5.90 9.57
N GLN A 471 17.84 -5.48 10.70
CA GLN A 471 17.81 -4.10 11.17
C GLN A 471 19.11 -3.72 11.83
N LEU A 472 19.52 -2.43 11.68
CA LEU A 472 20.71 -1.88 12.30
C LEU A 472 20.49 -1.68 13.81
N CYS A 473 21.40 -2.23 14.62
CA CYS A 473 21.53 -1.92 16.02
C CYS A 473 22.72 -0.96 16.23
N ILE A 474 22.42 0.25 16.72
CA ILE A 474 23.42 1.29 16.96
C ILE A 474 23.99 1.15 18.37
N ASN A 475 23.11 1.10 19.38
CA ASN A 475 23.50 0.94 20.76
C ASN A 475 22.80 -0.27 21.39
N PRO A 476 23.53 -1.06 22.21
CA PRO A 476 22.91 -2.14 22.95
C PRO A 476 21.85 -1.61 23.92
N TYR A 477 20.72 -2.30 23.99
CA TYR A 477 19.72 -2.06 25.00
C TYR A 477 20.26 -2.58 26.35
N THR A 478 20.10 -1.80 27.42
CA THR A 478 20.52 -2.17 28.77
C THR A 478 19.30 -2.44 29.65
N GLU A 479 19.25 -3.55 30.36
CA GLU A 479 18.13 -3.93 31.24
C GLU A 479 17.97 -3.06 32.49
N THR A 480 18.95 -2.19 32.76
CA THR A 480 18.91 -1.29 33.89
C THR A 480 17.93 -0.13 33.73
N ASN A 481 17.46 0.12 32.54
CA ASN A 481 16.48 1.15 32.27
C ASN A 481 15.08 0.62 32.52
N SER A 482 14.35 1.27 33.44
CA SER A 482 12.89 1.05 33.49
C SER A 482 12.26 1.46 32.16
N PRO A 483 11.09 0.92 31.78
CA PRO A 483 10.39 1.38 30.59
C PRO A 483 10.22 2.91 30.58
N LYS A 484 9.91 3.51 31.70
CA LYS A 484 9.82 4.97 31.86
C LYS A 484 11.11 5.67 31.44
N THR A 485 12.27 5.22 31.94
CA THR A 485 13.57 5.82 31.62
C THR A 485 13.89 5.63 30.13
N HIS A 486 13.54 4.48 29.56
CA HIS A 486 13.73 4.21 28.14
C HIS A 486 12.97 5.20 27.25
N PHE A 487 11.72 5.52 27.61
CA PHE A 487 10.91 6.47 26.83
C PHE A 487 11.20 7.94 27.14
N GLN A 488 11.86 8.23 28.25
CA GLN A 488 12.29 9.60 28.57
C GLN A 488 13.59 10.03 27.88
N CYS A 489 14.33 9.10 27.30
CA CYS A 489 15.59 9.39 26.62
C CYS A 489 15.63 8.76 25.24
N ILE A 490 16.18 9.48 24.26
CA ILE A 490 16.48 8.94 22.93
C ILE A 490 17.82 8.25 23.00
N TYR A 491 17.84 6.92 22.93
CA TYR A 491 19.06 6.12 23.05
C TYR A 491 19.61 5.64 21.71
N HIS A 492 18.88 5.82 20.60
CA HIS A 492 19.24 5.30 19.28
C HIS A 492 19.72 3.84 19.34
N ASN A 493 18.88 2.95 19.88
CA ASN A 493 19.20 1.53 19.95
C ASN A 493 19.03 0.85 18.60
N MET A 494 17.79 0.85 18.09
CA MET A 494 17.44 0.31 16.78
C MET A 494 17.24 1.46 15.81
N ALA A 495 17.87 1.41 14.63
CA ALA A 495 17.69 2.46 13.64
C ALA A 495 16.39 2.25 12.84
N GLY A 496 15.60 3.32 12.70
CA GLY A 496 14.33 3.31 11.97
C GLY A 496 14.45 3.55 10.47
N GLY A 497 15.62 3.98 9.98
CA GLY A 497 15.79 4.44 8.60
C GLY A 497 15.88 3.34 7.55
N LEU A 498 16.27 2.12 7.93
CA LEU A 498 16.33 0.95 7.05
C LEU A 498 16.14 -0.34 7.84
N PHE A 499 15.19 -1.16 7.39
CA PHE A 499 15.02 -2.54 7.82
C PHE A 499 14.32 -3.35 6.72
N SER A 500 14.44 -4.67 6.78
CA SER A 500 13.93 -5.53 5.71
C SER A 500 13.57 -6.91 6.24
N GLY A 501 12.80 -7.67 5.47
CA GLY A 501 12.42 -9.04 5.80
C GLY A 501 11.43 -9.63 4.80
N SER A 502 11.04 -10.90 5.02
CA SER A 502 9.99 -11.54 4.23
C SER A 502 8.61 -10.92 4.51
N ILE A 503 7.65 -11.12 3.60
CA ILE A 503 6.25 -10.69 3.77
C ILE A 503 5.71 -11.07 5.16
N GLU A 504 5.89 -12.33 5.55
CA GLU A 504 5.36 -12.85 6.82
C GLU A 504 5.95 -12.11 8.02
N ASN A 505 7.26 -11.94 8.04
CA ASN A 505 7.95 -11.30 9.16
C ASN A 505 7.75 -9.78 9.19
N MET A 506 7.66 -9.12 8.04
CA MET A 506 7.32 -7.69 7.96
C MET A 506 5.88 -7.42 8.44
N LYS A 507 4.93 -8.28 8.07
CA LYS A 507 3.55 -8.22 8.56
C LYS A 507 3.49 -8.43 10.08
N LYS A 508 4.22 -9.45 10.58
CA LYS A 508 4.30 -9.71 12.02
C LYS A 508 4.94 -8.57 12.80
N TYR A 509 5.98 -7.99 12.24
CA TYR A 509 6.64 -6.82 12.84
C TYR A 509 5.70 -5.60 12.91
N SER A 510 4.96 -5.35 11.84
CA SER A 510 3.96 -4.27 11.80
C SER A 510 2.88 -4.47 12.88
N GLU A 511 2.34 -5.68 13.00
CA GLU A 511 1.36 -6.02 14.03
C GLU A 511 1.90 -5.78 15.44
N LEU A 512 3.11 -6.30 15.74
CA LEU A 512 3.74 -6.14 17.04
C LEU A 512 4.05 -4.66 17.37
N PHE A 513 4.50 -3.90 16.36
CA PHE A 513 4.79 -2.48 16.51
C PHE A 513 3.51 -1.68 16.84
N LYS A 514 2.42 -1.91 16.10
CA LYS A 514 1.13 -1.24 16.34
C LYS A 514 0.60 -1.54 17.75
N ASN A 515 0.62 -2.82 18.14
CA ASN A 515 0.18 -3.23 19.47
C ASN A 515 1.03 -2.60 20.58
N LYS A 516 2.36 -2.57 20.41
CA LYS A 516 3.27 -1.95 21.37
C LYS A 516 3.08 -0.44 21.46
N THR A 517 2.80 0.22 20.35
CA THR A 517 2.51 1.67 20.34
C THR A 517 1.23 1.98 21.11
N GLU A 518 0.16 1.20 20.93
CA GLU A 518 -1.09 1.35 21.69
C GLU A 518 -0.84 1.15 23.21
N GLU A 519 -0.08 0.13 23.57
CA GLU A 519 0.30 -0.14 24.97
C GLU A 519 1.04 1.06 25.60
N ILE A 520 2.05 1.59 24.88
CA ILE A 520 2.86 2.73 25.33
C ILE A 520 2.00 3.98 25.53
N TYR A 521 1.09 4.27 24.61
CA TYR A 521 0.20 5.44 24.74
C TYR A 521 -0.82 5.28 25.86
N ASN A 522 -1.29 4.06 26.14
CA ASN A 522 -2.17 3.76 27.26
C ASN A 522 -1.46 3.90 28.61
N ASP A 523 -0.16 3.59 28.65
CA ASP A 523 0.70 3.77 29.82
C ASP A 523 1.15 5.22 30.03
N ASN A 524 0.64 6.16 29.23
CA ASN A 524 0.97 7.60 29.26
C ASN A 524 2.43 7.91 28.86
N TRP A 525 3.01 7.12 28.00
CA TRP A 525 4.34 7.38 27.41
C TRP A 525 4.25 7.57 25.90
N TYR A 526 5.20 8.25 25.33
CA TYR A 526 5.38 8.34 23.88
C TYR A 526 6.85 8.56 23.54
N GLN A 527 7.24 8.12 22.36
CA GLN A 527 8.56 8.32 21.79
C GLN A 527 8.49 8.07 20.29
N ILE A 528 9.55 8.40 19.57
CA ILE A 528 9.70 8.06 18.14
C ILE A 528 9.75 6.53 17.94
N ASP A 529 9.58 6.13 16.69
CA ASP A 529 9.54 4.73 16.26
C ASP A 529 10.71 3.86 16.75
N GLU A 530 11.93 4.40 16.80
CA GLU A 530 13.14 3.66 17.20
C GLU A 530 13.06 3.12 18.64
N ALA A 531 12.44 3.87 19.56
CA ALA A 531 12.23 3.40 20.92
C ALA A 531 11.22 2.25 20.99
N VAL A 532 10.13 2.35 20.22
CA VAL A 532 9.13 1.29 20.12
C VAL A 532 9.70 0.04 19.47
N MET A 533 10.44 0.19 18.34
CA MET A 533 11.16 -0.89 17.66
C MET A 533 12.10 -1.63 18.62
N THR A 534 12.80 -0.90 19.46
CA THR A 534 13.70 -1.49 20.47
C THR A 534 12.94 -2.38 21.45
N MET A 535 11.76 -1.97 21.91
CA MET A 535 10.93 -2.78 22.81
C MET A 535 10.38 -4.03 22.10
N VAL A 536 9.92 -3.88 20.84
CA VAL A 536 9.48 -5.03 20.04
C VAL A 536 10.60 -6.04 19.84
N HIS A 537 11.82 -5.59 19.51
CA HIS A 537 13.00 -6.46 19.40
C HIS A 537 13.30 -7.17 20.72
N ARG A 538 13.29 -6.44 21.83
CA ARG A 538 13.58 -7.01 23.14
C ARG A 538 12.63 -8.15 23.52
N GLU A 539 11.35 -8.00 23.21
CA GLU A 539 10.32 -9.00 23.51
C GLU A 539 10.30 -10.15 22.50
N ASN A 540 10.75 -9.91 21.25
CA ASN A 540 10.71 -10.87 20.15
C ASN A 540 12.05 -11.04 19.43
N PRO A 541 13.18 -11.29 20.14
CA PRO A 541 14.50 -11.29 19.52
C PRO A 541 14.70 -12.37 18.44
N HIS A 542 13.88 -13.43 18.48
CA HIS A 542 13.91 -14.53 17.50
C HIS A 542 13.47 -14.10 16.10
N LEU A 543 12.69 -13.02 16.01
CA LEU A 543 12.18 -12.45 14.76
C LEU A 543 13.28 -11.70 13.99
N PHE A 544 14.36 -11.32 14.66
CA PHE A 544 15.36 -10.38 14.13
C PHE A 544 16.71 -11.06 13.78
N GLU A 545 17.35 -10.48 12.79
CA GLU A 545 18.77 -10.62 12.46
C GLU A 545 19.40 -9.22 12.49
N LEU A 546 20.25 -8.95 13.48
CA LEU A 546 20.82 -7.62 13.64
C LEU A 546 22.13 -7.49 12.86
N TYR A 547 22.36 -6.28 12.33
CA TYR A 547 23.68 -5.80 11.95
C TYR A 547 24.02 -4.54 12.75
N TYR A 548 25.26 -4.08 12.73
CA TYR A 548 25.74 -3.14 13.71
C TYR A 548 26.50 -1.97 13.05
N GLY A 549 26.51 -0.81 13.73
CA GLY A 549 27.18 0.40 13.28
C GLY A 549 26.51 1.65 13.81
N ASP A 550 26.61 2.73 13.03
CA ASP A 550 25.82 3.95 13.21
C ASP A 550 25.04 4.26 11.92
N TYR A 551 24.35 5.39 11.88
CA TYR A 551 23.57 5.81 10.70
C TYR A 551 24.40 5.93 9.41
N ARG A 552 25.73 6.20 9.50
CA ARG A 552 26.59 6.28 8.31
C ARG A 552 26.68 4.91 7.62
N GLY A 553 26.72 3.85 8.44
CA GLY A 553 26.77 2.47 7.97
C GLY A 553 25.43 1.82 7.71
N ILE A 554 24.31 2.55 7.79
CA ILE A 554 22.96 1.94 7.72
C ILE A 554 22.70 1.17 6.41
N VAL A 555 23.30 1.59 5.29
CA VAL A 555 23.23 0.89 4.01
C VAL A 555 24.45 -0.01 3.81
N SER A 556 25.65 0.50 4.07
CA SER A 556 26.89 -0.19 3.74
C SER A 556 27.24 -1.35 4.69
N ASN A 557 26.84 -1.27 5.95
CA ASN A 557 27.12 -2.31 6.94
C ASN A 557 26.15 -3.49 6.91
N TYR A 558 25.21 -3.54 5.97
CA TYR A 558 24.11 -4.52 5.98
C TYR A 558 24.58 -6.00 5.98
N LEU A 559 25.64 -6.35 5.26
CA LEU A 559 26.20 -7.72 5.23
C LEU A 559 27.37 -7.90 6.20
N TYR A 560 28.23 -6.91 6.27
CA TYR A 560 29.45 -6.91 7.06
C TYR A 560 29.85 -5.47 7.38
N PRO A 561 30.64 -5.25 8.46
CA PRO A 561 31.04 -3.89 8.81
C PRO A 561 31.94 -3.26 7.72
N VAL A 562 31.52 -2.09 7.25
CA VAL A 562 32.31 -1.25 6.32
C VAL A 562 32.73 0.03 7.03
N HIS A 563 31.80 0.63 7.81
CA HIS A 563 32.01 1.88 8.52
C HIS A 563 31.91 1.70 10.04
N ASN A 564 32.67 2.53 10.75
CA ASN A 564 32.60 2.70 12.22
C ASN A 564 32.83 1.41 13.02
N ILE A 565 33.79 0.62 12.59
CA ILE A 565 34.18 -0.64 13.24
C ILE A 565 34.47 -0.45 14.73
N ASP A 566 35.03 0.71 15.14
CA ASP A 566 35.30 1.04 16.55
C ASP A 566 34.04 1.10 17.40
N LEU A 567 32.94 1.67 16.87
CA LEU A 567 31.63 1.71 17.55
C LEU A 567 31.06 0.33 17.72
N ILE A 568 31.27 -0.53 16.71
CA ILE A 568 30.82 -1.92 16.74
C ILE A 568 31.52 -2.68 17.85
N PHE A 569 32.85 -2.50 18.00
CA PHE A 569 33.58 -3.10 19.10
C PHE A 569 33.19 -2.57 20.46
N LYS A 570 33.00 -1.26 20.62
CA LYS A 570 32.46 -0.68 21.85
C LYS A 570 31.09 -1.25 22.23
N SER A 571 30.25 -1.52 21.24
CA SER A 571 28.97 -2.17 21.47
C SER A 571 29.14 -3.63 21.95
N SER A 572 30.12 -4.38 21.40
CA SER A 572 30.39 -5.73 21.88
C SER A 572 30.84 -5.75 23.35
N GLN A 573 31.63 -4.79 23.76
CA GLN A 573 32.01 -4.62 25.16
C GLN A 573 30.80 -4.35 26.06
N LYS A 574 29.94 -3.44 25.67
CA LYS A 574 28.71 -3.16 26.44
C LYS A 574 27.82 -4.38 26.60
N TYR A 575 27.60 -5.16 25.53
CA TYR A 575 26.83 -6.41 25.63
C TYR A 575 27.48 -7.41 26.59
N LEU A 576 28.79 -7.51 26.57
CA LEU A 576 29.54 -8.39 27.47
C LEU A 576 29.41 -7.94 28.93
N ASP A 577 29.55 -6.64 29.20
CA ASP A 577 29.40 -6.04 30.55
C ASP A 577 28.01 -6.28 31.15
N TYR A 578 26.98 -6.41 30.30
CA TYR A 578 25.62 -6.75 30.70
C TYR A 578 25.30 -8.25 30.63
N ASN A 579 26.30 -9.12 30.47
CA ASN A 579 26.14 -10.58 30.34
C ASN A 579 25.22 -11.02 29.19
N LYS A 580 25.13 -10.22 28.12
CA LYS A 580 24.38 -10.51 26.92
C LYS A 580 25.23 -11.37 25.95
N THR A 581 25.47 -12.61 26.36
CA THR A 581 26.39 -13.51 25.65
C THR A 581 25.99 -13.83 24.21
N LYS A 582 24.69 -13.96 23.94
CA LYS A 582 24.16 -14.28 22.62
C LYS A 582 24.33 -13.10 21.66
N GLU A 583 24.01 -11.91 22.10
CA GLU A 583 24.16 -10.66 21.36
C GLU A 583 25.64 -10.35 21.12
N THR A 584 26.49 -10.55 22.14
CA THR A 584 27.94 -10.45 22.01
C THR A 584 28.46 -11.41 20.94
N HIS A 585 28.02 -12.68 20.96
CA HIS A 585 28.40 -13.66 19.95
C HIS A 585 28.00 -13.24 18.53
N SER A 586 26.73 -12.83 18.35
CA SER A 586 26.23 -12.37 17.05
C SER A 586 27.07 -11.20 16.51
N LEU A 587 27.40 -10.24 17.36
CA LEU A 587 28.20 -9.08 17.00
C LEU A 587 29.64 -9.45 16.65
N LEU A 588 30.25 -10.39 17.40
CA LEU A 588 31.57 -10.89 17.08
C LEU A 588 31.63 -11.66 15.76
N CYS A 589 30.62 -12.49 15.49
CA CYS A 589 30.49 -13.17 14.19
C CYS A 589 30.33 -12.16 13.04
N TYR A 590 29.59 -11.07 13.28
CA TYR A 590 29.45 -10.00 12.30
C TYR A 590 30.80 -9.28 12.07
N CYS A 591 31.56 -8.98 13.13
CA CYS A 591 32.88 -8.39 13.03
C CYS A 591 33.88 -9.33 12.30
N ALA A 592 33.80 -10.64 12.51
CA ALA A 592 34.67 -11.60 11.84
C ALA A 592 34.60 -11.51 10.31
N LYS A 593 33.44 -11.22 9.75
CA LYS A 593 33.26 -11.00 8.31
C LYS A 593 34.11 -9.84 7.77
N TYR A 594 34.31 -8.78 8.56
CA TYR A 594 35.18 -7.66 8.16
C TYR A 594 36.63 -8.09 7.96
N PHE A 595 37.14 -8.99 8.83
CA PHE A 595 38.52 -9.46 8.74
C PHE A 595 38.72 -10.43 7.58
N GLU A 596 37.72 -11.25 7.28
CA GLU A 596 37.73 -12.09 6.08
C GLU A 596 37.87 -11.24 4.81
N MET A 597 37.20 -10.07 4.79
CA MET A 597 37.23 -9.15 3.65
C MET A 597 38.45 -8.22 3.63
N ASN A 598 39.06 -7.94 4.79
CA ASN A 598 40.15 -6.97 4.96
C ASN A 598 41.35 -7.60 5.70
N PRO A 599 42.03 -8.55 5.11
CA PRO A 599 43.10 -9.30 5.77
C PRO A 599 44.28 -8.45 6.25
N HIS A 600 44.44 -7.23 5.74
CA HIS A 600 45.54 -6.33 6.07
C HIS A 600 45.20 -5.24 7.10
N CYS A 601 44.01 -5.32 7.74
CA CYS A 601 43.54 -4.29 8.68
C CYS A 601 44.14 -4.50 10.08
N ASP A 602 45.32 -3.92 10.33
CA ASP A 602 46.09 -4.04 11.56
C ASP A 602 45.42 -3.52 12.82
N PHE A 603 44.76 -2.36 12.73
CA PHE A 603 44.14 -1.68 13.87
C PHE A 603 43.00 -2.51 14.50
N VAL A 604 42.24 -3.16 13.68
CA VAL A 604 41.09 -3.93 14.13
C VAL A 604 41.54 -5.23 14.80
N PHE A 605 42.62 -5.84 14.31
CA PHE A 605 43.24 -7.00 14.94
C PHE A 605 43.73 -6.69 16.35
N TYR A 606 44.41 -5.54 16.49
CA TYR A 606 44.87 -5.04 17.80
C TYR A 606 43.68 -4.82 18.77
N TYR A 607 42.60 -4.23 18.31
CA TYR A 607 41.44 -3.93 19.14
C TYR A 607 40.71 -5.20 19.60
N ILE A 608 40.55 -6.19 18.74
CA ILE A 608 39.99 -7.51 19.10
C ILE A 608 40.85 -8.14 20.18
N GLN A 609 42.15 -8.18 20.01
CA GLN A 609 43.05 -8.82 20.93
C GLN A 609 43.01 -8.17 22.31
N GLN A 610 43.04 -6.84 22.38
CA GLN A 610 43.12 -6.11 23.65
C GLN A 610 41.77 -6.12 24.43
N ASN A 611 40.64 -5.97 23.73
CA ASN A 611 39.38 -5.75 24.42
C ASN A 611 38.50 -6.99 24.48
N ILE A 612 38.46 -7.79 23.43
CA ILE A 612 37.54 -8.92 23.35
C ILE A 612 38.12 -10.18 23.98
N ILE A 613 39.34 -10.50 23.67
CA ILE A 613 40.00 -11.68 24.22
C ILE A 613 40.18 -11.53 25.74
N THR A 614 40.65 -10.36 26.20
CA THR A 614 40.85 -10.10 27.61
C THR A 614 39.56 -10.18 28.41
N ASN A 615 38.48 -9.61 27.90
CA ASN A 615 37.17 -9.63 28.55
C ASN A 615 36.48 -11.00 28.47
N TYR A 616 36.70 -11.74 27.39
CA TYR A 616 36.16 -13.09 27.28
C TYR A 616 36.78 -14.02 28.33
N TYR A 617 38.06 -13.97 28.56
CA TYR A 617 38.72 -14.81 29.57
C TYR A 617 38.24 -14.49 30.98
N ASN A 618 37.84 -13.26 31.21
CA ASN A 618 37.34 -12.84 32.52
C ASN A 618 35.92 -13.36 32.79
N ASN A 619 35.05 -13.55 31.78
CA ASN A 619 33.64 -13.72 32.00
C ASN A 619 32.96 -14.96 31.39
N ASN A 620 33.42 -15.57 30.29
CA ASN A 620 32.72 -16.76 29.71
C ASN A 620 33.48 -17.51 28.62
N ARG A 621 33.62 -18.83 28.77
CA ARG A 621 34.41 -19.72 27.90
C ARG A 621 33.71 -20.15 26.59
N LEU A 622 32.44 -19.82 26.36
CA LEU A 622 31.60 -20.43 25.31
C LEU A 622 31.55 -19.72 23.97
N LEU A 623 32.16 -18.54 23.85
CA LEU A 623 31.93 -17.63 22.73
C LEU A 623 32.85 -17.71 21.53
N LEU A 624 33.91 -18.50 21.58
CA LEU A 624 35.10 -18.24 20.76
C LEU A 624 35.44 -19.10 19.56
N PRO A 625 34.74 -20.17 19.11
CA PRO A 625 35.28 -21.00 18.02
C PRO A 625 35.58 -20.18 16.74
N ASN A 626 34.73 -19.25 16.38
CA ASN A 626 34.90 -18.46 15.15
C ASN A 626 36.01 -17.39 15.27
N VAL A 627 36.10 -16.75 16.43
CA VAL A 627 37.19 -15.76 16.67
C VAL A 627 38.53 -16.48 16.81
N ILE A 628 38.59 -17.64 17.47
CA ILE A 628 39.79 -18.49 17.53
C ILE A 628 40.19 -18.94 16.13
N ASN A 629 39.23 -19.40 15.30
CA ASN A 629 39.54 -19.80 13.94
C ASN A 629 40.07 -18.64 13.10
N LEU A 630 39.55 -17.43 13.29
CA LEU A 630 40.03 -16.23 12.63
C LEU A 630 41.45 -15.85 13.08
N ILE A 631 41.70 -15.87 14.40
CA ILE A 631 43.04 -15.64 14.96
C ILE A 631 44.04 -16.70 14.45
N ASN A 632 43.66 -17.97 14.47
CA ASN A 632 44.46 -19.08 13.96
C ASN A 632 44.72 -18.94 12.44
N SER A 633 43.75 -18.52 11.66
CA SER A 633 43.94 -18.28 10.23
C SER A 633 44.92 -17.15 9.96
N LYS A 634 44.96 -16.13 10.83
CA LYS A 634 45.90 -15.02 10.76
C LYS A 634 47.34 -15.40 11.26
N ILE A 635 47.39 -16.19 12.31
CA ILE A 635 48.69 -16.73 12.81
C ILE A 635 49.34 -17.67 11.78
N ASN A 636 48.50 -18.40 11.04
CA ASN A 636 48.96 -19.31 9.98
C ASN A 636 49.10 -18.63 8.60
N SER A 637 48.84 -17.32 8.49
CA SER A 637 49.06 -16.58 7.25
C SER A 637 50.57 -16.47 6.99
N ASP A 638 51.00 -16.56 5.74
CA ASP A 638 52.39 -16.45 5.32
C ASP A 638 53.00 -15.03 5.44
N ILE A 639 52.29 -14.10 6.08
CA ILE A 639 52.73 -12.73 6.27
C ILE A 639 53.56 -12.64 7.56
N GLU A 640 54.89 -12.66 7.41
CA GLU A 640 55.88 -12.64 8.51
C GLU A 640 55.71 -11.46 9.46
N HIS A 641 55.29 -10.33 8.95
CA HIS A 641 54.98 -9.10 9.71
C HIS A 641 53.82 -9.26 10.70
N ASP A 642 52.80 -10.01 10.33
CA ASP A 642 51.63 -10.29 11.21
C ASP A 642 52.02 -11.26 12.35
N LYS A 643 52.92 -12.20 12.07
CA LYS A 643 53.48 -13.14 13.07
C LYS A 643 54.29 -12.41 14.13
N GLU A 644 55.14 -11.49 13.71
CA GLU A 644 55.99 -10.71 14.61
C GLU A 644 55.17 -9.78 15.50
N ARG A 645 54.17 -9.13 14.96
CA ARG A 645 53.23 -8.28 15.72
C ARG A 645 52.41 -9.08 16.72
N ILE A 646 51.91 -10.24 16.35
CA ILE A 646 51.22 -11.14 17.26
C ILE A 646 52.13 -11.58 18.39
N HIS A 647 53.38 -11.89 18.09
CA HIS A 647 54.37 -12.29 19.09
C HIS A 647 54.63 -11.16 20.08
N ILE A 648 54.82 -9.93 19.61
CA ILE A 648 55.00 -8.74 20.44
C ILE A 648 53.76 -8.48 21.32
N LEU A 649 52.55 -8.66 20.80
CA LEU A 649 51.33 -8.47 21.55
C LEU A 649 51.14 -9.55 22.63
N LEU A 650 51.48 -10.79 22.34
CA LEU A 650 51.45 -11.88 23.30
C LEU A 650 52.53 -11.67 24.39
N GLU A 651 53.70 -11.18 24.05
CA GLU A 651 54.76 -10.86 25.02
C GLU A 651 54.41 -9.68 25.91
N ASN A 652 53.86 -8.59 25.36
CA ASN A 652 53.42 -7.42 26.12
C ASN A 652 52.25 -7.69 27.06
N ASN A 653 51.47 -8.73 26.80
CA ASN A 653 50.38 -9.17 27.67
C ASN A 653 50.73 -10.43 28.51
N ARG A 654 51.98 -10.83 28.54
CA ARG A 654 52.44 -12.04 29.22
C ARG A 654 52.07 -12.09 30.70
N THR A 655 52.13 -10.97 31.41
CA THR A 655 51.73 -10.84 32.81
C THR A 655 50.21 -11.06 33.03
N ASN A 656 49.40 -10.68 32.06
CA ASN A 656 47.95 -10.96 32.06
C ASN A 656 47.69 -12.41 31.63
N ILE A 657 48.49 -12.96 30.75
CA ILE A 657 48.39 -14.32 30.23
C ILE A 657 48.84 -15.34 31.28
N GLU A 658 49.88 -15.06 32.07
CA GLU A 658 50.33 -15.94 33.16
C GLU A 658 49.29 -16.09 34.27
N TYR A 659 48.52 -15.08 34.56
CA TYR A 659 47.38 -15.18 35.44
C TYR A 659 46.29 -16.12 34.88
N TYR A 660 46.21 -16.27 33.56
CA TYR A 660 45.20 -17.07 32.84
C TYR A 660 45.78 -18.38 32.26
N GLU A 661 47.09 -18.70 32.43
CA GLU A 661 47.77 -19.84 31.82
C GLU A 661 47.08 -21.18 32.10
N ASN A 662 46.48 -21.36 33.26
CA ASN A 662 45.74 -22.57 33.57
C ASN A 662 44.33 -22.64 32.91
N LYS A 663 43.92 -21.57 32.27
CA LYS A 663 42.62 -21.49 31.53
C LYS A 663 42.80 -21.30 30.02
N ALA A 664 44.00 -20.92 29.57
CA ALA A 664 44.30 -20.52 28.18
C ALA A 664 44.85 -21.66 27.31
N LEU A 665 44.85 -22.90 27.78
CA LEU A 665 45.37 -24.10 27.09
C LEU A 665 44.75 -24.40 25.73
N ILE A 666 43.73 -23.65 25.33
CA ILE A 666 43.05 -23.81 24.02
C ILE A 666 43.67 -22.92 22.93
N LEU A 667 44.32 -21.79 23.29
CA LEU A 667 44.89 -20.86 22.31
C LEU A 667 46.40 -20.97 22.15
N LEU A 668 47.11 -21.37 23.19
CA LEU A 668 48.57 -21.48 23.19
C LEU A 668 49.18 -22.61 22.34
N PRO A 669 48.52 -23.76 22.11
CA PRO A 669 49.08 -24.80 21.23
C PRO A 669 49.30 -24.38 19.80
N ALA A 670 48.42 -23.48 19.29
CA ALA A 670 48.50 -22.98 17.91
C ALA A 670 49.63 -21.91 17.73
N ALA A 671 50.03 -21.24 18.79
CA ALA A 671 51.14 -20.26 18.77
C ALA A 671 52.51 -20.87 19.00
N LYS A 672 52.57 -22.15 19.41
CA LYS A 672 53.87 -22.87 19.61
C LYS A 672 54.20 -23.86 18.46
N MET A 673 53.32 -24.03 17.47
CA MET A 673 53.63 -24.68 16.22
C MET A 673 53.87 -23.67 15.12
#